data_4281882e49ef91cace845c039040b41c
#
_entry.id   4281882e49ef91cace845c039040b41c
#
_cell.length_a   1.000
_cell.length_b   1.000
_cell.length_c   1.000
_cell.angle_alpha   90.00
_cell.angle_beta   90.00
_cell.angle_gamma   90.00
#
_symmetry.space_group_name_H-M   'P 1'
#
loop_
_entity.id
_entity.type
_entity.pdbx_description
1 polymer ?
#
loop_
_entity_poly.entity_id
_entity_poly.type
_entity_poly.pdbx_seq_one_letter_code
_entity_poly.pdbx_strand_id
1 'polypeptide(L)'
;MPSSYGHANARPHPHINIAPRSEPPSAPSAWSPYAFEVNRPTARADLWENNSRESFLSPHTPLDPRLSVPARPRSRATSAYELEATTLPVAPREPRVYRSNSRRSTLNARHRASQSDLGPSPFPSPSSPIRTPSIASSEVEFSPQLTPLTSVDSLSAELSNLTLDAEEGIRQFQTGELPQSDREWHRLVPPEAREALGKKEVHRQSVIFEIIKTEADYVDGLRLISEVWMRPLLDADPPIIPRDRLRGFIKEVFYNLDEILAHHQRMLGALYKRQTEQHPIVQSVADIILDTCLLFQNEYETYIKHYPLAEGRHRSELRRNPMYAQFIGHTSSDPRTSKRDLLDYLSRPITRLPRLRLLLEQVLKYSELDHPDQESIPLILGIMSDFIKSTEPGIEAANGKVKFWSLCESLVYFKGEIVDMDLYDESRSLIHQGTLARRPKDLTLYNEFHDLFVALLDNYLLLTREDVHHGTVRRLIISRPIPLEYLHLGSFNDPPENRKERSEEGGLLETLRPSYRPVYPFVVYHASSKTSRRYTLYADSESSRRKWHSALVDALGIRRARQEGNMWFAPFTLNDGFFRVISPRIPYNSGAKFTGQVTAAACFVSMGRKFLAVGSATGVYLSLVSKTTPGPFRKVLSCFNPTSMVAIQDFNKLVIYHESSLWSYSLEMLARVSQGQASAQGLEASRQRVGGDRVVLFRVGVFADRTIIFYATRNLLLQTTLHMLEVVDPGAHITPRRHHPPAEAPSFRPVFQSFSIPKDSHAITPLAKSLAVSTEKATMIYDGKEGTLLSMIPDFSNQYGNLPAVTLKSRCDTSRPLGVVRCTSEELLVVYDEMGCYITRHGEPGRKAGFLRWETRATSYIHRDDHILLFSTRFIEVRNIHNGRLVQVIEGRDIRLLHSGYRSTDSIVVVMKGDKDDAEGASEKIVQLTPTSELDTPGISRLSSAEDPSVWDEWDMI
;
A
#
# COMPACT_ATOMS: atom_id res chain seq x y z
N MET A 1 -58.93 0.50 50.16
CA MET A 1 -60.19 -0.14 49.61
C MET A 1 -60.20 0.11 48.10
N PRO A 2 -60.75 -0.79 47.35
CA PRO A 2 -60.06 -1.84 46.61
C PRO A 2 -60.34 -1.72 45.12
N SER A 3 -59.69 -2.38 44.27
CA SER A 3 -60.09 -3.58 43.47
C SER A 3 -59.24 -3.54 42.20
N SER A 4 -58.57 -4.48 41.84
CA SER A 4 -58.77 -5.90 41.47
C SER A 4 -58.82 -6.07 39.94
N TYR A 5 -58.06 -7.11 39.51
CA TYR A 5 -58.11 -7.92 38.28
C TYR A 5 -57.45 -7.35 37.01
N GLY A 6 -56.57 -8.05 36.35
CA GLY A 6 -56.64 -9.39 35.81
C GLY A 6 -55.33 -9.92 35.22
N HIS A 7 -55.21 -11.18 35.35
CA HIS A 7 -54.21 -12.09 34.85
C HIS A 7 -54.18 -12.16 33.31
N ALA A 8 -52.92 -12.26 32.75
CA ALA A 8 -52.71 -13.01 31.51
C ALA A 8 -51.36 -13.68 31.52
N ASN A 9 -51.38 -15.00 31.36
CA ASN A 9 -50.39 -16.03 31.33
C ASN A 9 -49.19 -15.74 30.41
N ALA A 10 -47.97 -15.87 30.94
CA ALA A 10 -46.76 -16.12 30.18
C ALA A 10 -46.40 -17.60 30.32
N ARG A 11 -46.26 -18.28 29.18
CA ARG A 11 -45.75 -19.66 29.10
C ARG A 11 -44.21 -19.67 29.18
N PRO A 12 -43.63 -20.62 29.91
CA PRO A 12 -42.17 -20.74 29.97
C PRO A 12 -41.61 -21.51 28.75
N HIS A 13 -40.50 -21.04 28.20
CA HIS A 13 -39.69 -21.79 27.24
C HIS A 13 -38.88 -22.87 27.97
N PRO A 14 -38.67 -24.07 27.38
CA PRO A 14 -37.92 -25.15 28.02
C PRO A 14 -36.43 -24.89 27.89
N HIS A 15 -35.73 -24.96 29.04
CA HIS A 15 -34.31 -25.09 29.14
C HIS A 15 -33.90 -26.50 28.70
N ILE A 16 -33.02 -26.57 27.69
CA ILE A 16 -32.30 -27.82 27.35
C ILE A 16 -30.99 -27.82 28.11
N ASN A 17 -30.91 -28.68 29.09
CA ASN A 17 -29.68 -29.03 29.79
C ASN A 17 -28.90 -30.02 28.92
N ILE A 18 -27.70 -29.67 28.48
CA ILE A 18 -26.76 -30.60 27.86
C ILE A 18 -25.61 -30.82 28.81
N ALA A 19 -25.53 -32.04 29.35
CA ALA A 19 -24.45 -32.52 30.18
C ALA A 19 -23.14 -32.63 29.37
N PRO A 20 -21.96 -32.48 29.99
CA PRO A 20 -20.68 -32.58 29.29
C PRO A 20 -20.39 -34.04 28.93
N ARG A 21 -20.14 -34.28 27.63
CA ARG A 21 -19.61 -35.55 27.15
C ARG A 21 -18.08 -35.51 27.20
N SER A 22 -17.55 -36.58 27.79
CA SER A 22 -16.14 -36.93 27.84
C SER A 22 -15.52 -37.05 26.44
N GLU A 23 -14.31 -36.49 26.27
CA GLU A 23 -13.47 -36.61 25.09
C GLU A 23 -13.05 -38.06 24.82
N PRO A 24 -13.07 -38.50 23.54
CA PRO A 24 -12.32 -39.67 23.11
C PRO A 24 -10.93 -39.26 22.61
N PRO A 25 -9.94 -40.14 22.60
CA PRO A 25 -8.55 -39.81 22.30
C PRO A 25 -8.34 -39.47 20.84
N SER A 26 -7.45 -38.51 20.65
CA SER A 26 -7.04 -37.90 19.37
C SER A 26 -6.49 -38.93 18.38
N ALA A 27 -7.19 -39.08 17.26
CA ALA A 27 -6.62 -39.62 16.03
C ALA A 27 -5.90 -38.47 15.24
N PRO A 28 -4.87 -38.76 14.45
CA PRO A 28 -4.07 -37.73 13.78
C PRO A 28 -4.91 -36.98 12.79
N SER A 29 -4.88 -35.65 12.90
CA SER A 29 -5.62 -34.71 12.09
C SER A 29 -5.29 -34.86 10.62
N ALA A 30 -6.28 -35.30 9.86
CA ALA A 30 -6.31 -35.11 8.41
C ALA A 30 -6.24 -33.63 8.05
N TRP A 31 -5.46 -33.35 7.08
CA TRP A 31 -5.22 -32.10 6.38
C TRP A 31 -6.40 -31.13 6.34
N SER A 32 -6.24 -29.99 7.00
CA SER A 32 -7.17 -28.88 6.87
C SER A 32 -6.83 -28.09 5.58
N PRO A 33 -7.78 -27.84 4.70
CA PRO A 33 -7.55 -27.02 3.50
C PRO A 33 -7.07 -25.59 3.79
N TYR A 34 -7.32 -25.10 4.99
CA TYR A 34 -6.91 -23.76 5.43
C TYR A 34 -5.43 -23.60 5.74
N ALA A 35 -4.70 -24.70 5.96
CA ALA A 35 -3.25 -24.62 6.17
C ALA A 35 -2.46 -24.30 4.90
N PHE A 36 -3.07 -24.39 3.73
CA PHE A 36 -2.43 -24.11 2.45
C PHE A 36 -2.50 -22.64 2.04
N GLU A 37 -3.49 -21.91 2.51
CA GLU A 37 -3.64 -20.46 2.17
C GLU A 37 -2.70 -19.54 2.96
N VAL A 38 -2.30 -19.94 4.16
CA VAL A 38 -1.43 -19.12 5.03
C VAL A 38 0.02 -19.04 4.52
N ASN A 39 0.47 -19.98 3.68
CA ASN A 39 1.84 -19.96 3.13
C ASN A 39 1.95 -19.31 1.72
N ARG A 40 0.86 -18.94 1.10
CA ARG A 40 0.90 -18.32 -0.24
C ARG A 40 1.34 -16.86 -0.29
N PRO A 41 0.99 -15.98 0.67
CA PRO A 41 1.37 -14.57 0.61
C PRO A 41 2.85 -14.31 0.82
N THR A 42 3.52 -15.12 1.63
CA THR A 42 4.90 -14.84 2.06
C THR A 42 5.94 -15.00 0.95
N ALA A 43 5.78 -15.95 0.05
CA ALA A 43 6.73 -16.14 -1.04
C ALA A 43 6.68 -15.01 -2.10
N ARG A 44 5.51 -14.38 -2.26
CA ARG A 44 5.30 -13.29 -3.21
C ARG A 44 5.74 -11.93 -2.66
N ALA A 45 5.42 -11.67 -1.40
CA ALA A 45 5.90 -10.50 -0.69
C ALA A 45 7.42 -10.51 -0.60
N ASP A 46 8.02 -11.67 -0.34
CA ASP A 46 9.48 -11.82 -0.27
C ASP A 46 10.18 -11.53 -1.59
N LEU A 47 9.59 -11.89 -2.73
CA LEU A 47 10.19 -11.58 -4.06
C LEU A 47 10.22 -10.07 -4.35
N TRP A 48 9.20 -9.33 -3.94
CA TRP A 48 9.16 -7.89 -4.13
C TRP A 48 9.85 -7.12 -3.01
N GLU A 49 9.75 -7.60 -1.77
CA GLU A 49 10.45 -7.03 -0.63
C GLU A 49 11.96 -7.20 -0.74
N ASN A 50 12.47 -8.37 -1.16
CA ASN A 50 13.90 -8.56 -1.34
C ASN A 50 14.45 -7.62 -2.43
N ASN A 51 13.71 -7.41 -3.52
CA ASN A 51 14.12 -6.43 -4.53
C ASN A 51 14.08 -4.97 -4.02
N SER A 52 13.31 -4.70 -2.97
CA SER A 52 13.25 -3.40 -2.31
C SER A 52 14.27 -3.26 -1.18
N ARG A 53 14.51 -4.35 -0.43
CA ARG A 53 15.45 -4.38 0.71
C ARG A 53 16.91 -4.39 0.29
N GLU A 54 17.26 -5.02 -0.82
CA GLU A 54 18.65 -5.01 -1.32
C GLU A 54 19.17 -3.60 -1.66
N SER A 55 18.27 -2.65 -1.91
CA SER A 55 18.69 -1.26 -2.07
C SER A 55 18.99 -0.52 -0.76
N PHE A 56 18.71 -1.14 0.41
CA PHE A 56 18.85 -0.52 1.74
C PHE A 56 19.83 -1.22 2.70
N LEU A 57 20.10 -2.49 2.47
CA LEU A 57 20.91 -3.31 3.36
C LEU A 57 22.16 -3.77 2.63
N SER A 58 23.09 -2.85 2.39
CA SER A 58 24.47 -3.20 2.14
C SER A 58 25.32 -2.70 3.30
N PRO A 59 25.59 -3.54 4.30
CA PRO A 59 26.72 -3.28 5.16
C PRO A 59 27.97 -3.89 4.52
N HIS A 60 28.95 -3.04 4.33
CA HIS A 60 30.38 -3.30 4.30
C HIS A 60 30.88 -4.70 3.89
N THR A 61 31.06 -4.90 2.60
CA THR A 61 32.15 -5.70 2.06
C THR A 61 32.88 -4.86 1.00
N PRO A 62 34.20 -4.80 1.00
CA PRO A 62 34.95 -4.07 -0.01
C PRO A 62 34.83 -4.80 -1.33
N LEU A 63 34.13 -4.18 -2.27
CA LEU A 63 33.98 -4.66 -3.62
C LEU A 63 35.26 -4.35 -4.41
N ASP A 64 35.82 -5.37 -5.00
CA ASP A 64 36.86 -5.33 -5.99
C ASP A 64 36.44 -4.37 -7.14
N PRO A 65 37.27 -3.38 -7.54
CA PRO A 65 36.85 -2.31 -8.46
C PRO A 65 36.64 -2.71 -9.91
N ARG A 66 36.70 -3.99 -10.27
CA ARG A 66 36.79 -4.41 -11.69
C ARG A 66 35.50 -4.96 -12.32
N LEU A 67 34.39 -5.07 -11.57
CA LEU A 67 33.14 -5.68 -12.09
C LEU A 67 31.88 -4.94 -11.67
N SER A 68 31.86 -3.61 -11.63
CA SER A 68 30.65 -2.86 -11.33
C SER A 68 29.93 -2.44 -12.62
N VAL A 69 29.06 -3.29 -13.11
CA VAL A 69 27.86 -2.83 -13.81
C VAL A 69 26.94 -2.26 -12.75
N PRO A 70 26.51 -1.00 -12.80
CA PRO A 70 25.67 -0.43 -11.76
C PRO A 70 24.32 -1.15 -11.76
N ALA A 71 24.12 -2.01 -10.77
CA ALA A 71 22.80 -2.50 -10.44
C ALA A 71 21.95 -1.29 -10.08
N ARG A 72 20.97 -0.97 -10.93
CA ARG A 72 20.04 0.13 -10.69
C ARG A 72 19.34 -0.12 -9.36
N PRO A 73 19.32 0.85 -8.46
CA PRO A 73 18.57 0.72 -7.22
C PRO A 73 17.11 0.55 -7.57
N ARG A 74 16.58 -0.62 -7.29
CA ARG A 74 15.15 -0.86 -7.39
C ARG A 74 14.48 -0.13 -6.25
N SER A 75 13.71 0.76 -6.66
CA SER A 75 12.88 1.74 -6.03
C SER A 75 12.29 1.36 -4.67
N ARG A 76 12.83 1.87 -3.62
CA ARG A 76 11.98 2.55 -2.67
C ARG A 76 11.70 3.92 -3.22
N ALA A 77 10.43 4.27 -3.16
CA ALA A 77 9.94 5.49 -3.71
C ALA A 77 10.69 6.71 -3.18
N THR A 78 11.55 7.26 -3.99
CA THR A 78 12.03 8.62 -3.80
C THR A 78 11.18 9.53 -4.65
N SER A 79 10.54 10.49 -4.02
CA SER A 79 9.56 11.34 -4.65
C SER A 79 10.17 12.42 -5.51
N ALA A 80 9.42 12.71 -6.53
CA ALA A 80 9.66 13.84 -7.40
C ALA A 80 9.32 15.15 -6.71
N TYR A 81 10.30 15.97 -6.62
CA TYR A 81 10.13 17.41 -6.51
C TYR A 81 10.20 18.08 -7.86
N GLU A 82 9.43 19.14 -8.04
CA GLU A 82 9.75 20.13 -9.04
C GLU A 82 11.14 20.71 -8.70
N LEU A 83 12.20 20.13 -9.26
CA LEU A 83 13.46 20.81 -9.40
C LEU A 83 13.22 21.84 -10.50
N GLU A 84 13.18 23.10 -10.15
CA GLU A 84 13.51 24.14 -11.09
C GLU A 84 14.79 23.70 -11.80
N ALA A 85 14.68 23.52 -13.10
CA ALA A 85 15.81 23.19 -13.95
C ALA A 85 16.79 24.36 -13.85
N THR A 86 17.79 24.24 -13.00
CA THR A 86 19.00 25.07 -13.11
C THR A 86 19.65 24.65 -14.40
N THR A 87 19.37 25.37 -15.45
CA THR A 87 20.10 25.38 -16.71
C THR A 87 21.52 25.79 -16.39
N LEU A 88 22.43 24.85 -16.37
CA LEU A 88 23.86 25.14 -16.46
C LEU A 88 24.11 25.81 -17.80
N PRO A 89 24.90 26.88 -17.88
CA PRO A 89 25.20 27.55 -19.12
C PRO A 89 26.00 26.62 -20.03
N VAL A 90 25.38 26.21 -21.12
CA VAL A 90 26.06 25.47 -22.19
C VAL A 90 26.95 26.49 -22.92
N ALA A 91 28.25 26.25 -22.88
CA ALA A 91 29.22 27.00 -23.71
C ALA A 91 28.84 26.88 -25.21
N PRO A 92 28.96 27.94 -25.99
CA PRO A 92 28.59 27.90 -27.39
C PRO A 92 29.54 26.97 -28.16
N ARG A 93 28.98 25.91 -28.76
CA ARG A 93 29.66 25.12 -29.79
C ARG A 93 29.45 25.76 -31.13
N GLU A 94 30.53 26.09 -31.80
CA GLU A 94 30.58 26.55 -33.19
C GLU A 94 29.89 25.57 -34.15
N PRO A 95 29.26 26.08 -35.25
CA PRO A 95 28.55 25.23 -36.20
C PRO A 95 29.54 24.52 -37.14
N ARG A 96 29.62 23.20 -37.05
CA ARG A 96 30.25 22.40 -38.09
C ARG A 96 29.29 22.23 -39.27
N VAL A 97 29.70 22.81 -40.37
CA VAL A 97 29.12 22.62 -41.69
C VAL A 97 29.33 21.19 -42.16
N TYR A 98 28.26 20.42 -42.35
CA TYR A 98 28.32 19.16 -43.08
C TYR A 98 27.83 19.38 -44.52
N ARG A 99 28.77 19.14 -45.44
CA ARG A 99 28.56 19.07 -46.87
C ARG A 99 27.76 17.78 -47.17
N SER A 100 26.68 17.95 -47.89
CA SER A 100 25.91 16.88 -48.52
C SER A 100 26.70 16.26 -49.67
N ASN A 101 26.88 14.98 -49.66
CA ASN A 101 27.23 14.23 -50.88
C ASN A 101 26.10 13.25 -51.19
N SER A 102 25.39 13.58 -52.21
CA SER A 102 24.44 12.69 -52.88
C SER A 102 25.21 11.60 -53.64
N ARG A 103 24.87 10.35 -53.43
CA ARG A 103 25.07 9.29 -54.40
C ARG A 103 23.81 8.46 -54.54
N ARG A 104 23.20 8.56 -55.67
CA ARG A 104 22.22 7.69 -56.29
C ARG A 104 22.76 6.27 -56.37
N SER A 105 21.98 5.28 -56.03
CA SER A 105 21.97 3.98 -56.71
C SER A 105 20.55 3.44 -56.79
N THR A 106 20.11 3.37 -57.99
CA THR A 106 18.89 2.69 -58.45
C THR A 106 19.09 1.19 -58.40
N LEU A 107 18.13 0.47 -57.85
CA LEU A 107 17.83 -0.89 -58.30
C LEU A 107 16.32 -1.19 -58.17
N ASN A 108 15.77 -1.52 -59.31
CA ASN A 108 14.39 -1.93 -59.54
C ASN A 108 14.07 -3.27 -58.83
N ALA A 109 12.91 -3.41 -58.28
CA ALA A 109 12.15 -4.64 -58.31
C ALA A 109 10.66 -4.36 -58.40
N ARG A 110 10.11 -4.69 -59.54
CA ARG A 110 8.68 -4.73 -59.84
C ARG A 110 8.02 -5.82 -59.03
N HIS A 111 6.87 -5.57 -58.43
CA HIS A 111 5.76 -6.52 -58.43
C HIS A 111 4.40 -5.83 -58.37
N ARG A 112 3.64 -6.20 -59.32
CA ARG A 112 2.27 -6.05 -59.73
C ARG A 112 1.24 -5.69 -58.67
N ALA A 113 0.54 -4.61 -59.00
CA ALA A 113 -0.79 -4.30 -58.50
C ALA A 113 -1.84 -5.26 -59.12
N SER A 114 -2.77 -5.72 -58.33
CA SER A 114 -4.09 -6.08 -58.78
C SER A 114 -5.11 -5.20 -58.08
N GLN A 115 -5.74 -4.40 -58.89
CA GLN A 115 -6.92 -3.60 -58.57
C GLN A 115 -8.13 -4.53 -58.41
N SER A 116 -8.98 -4.21 -57.44
CA SER A 116 -10.42 -4.32 -57.59
C SER A 116 -11.08 -3.21 -56.80
N ASP A 117 -11.69 -2.30 -57.54
CA ASP A 117 -12.62 -1.28 -57.09
C ASP A 117 -13.80 -1.89 -56.33
N LEU A 118 -14.19 -1.20 -55.24
CA LEU A 118 -15.60 -0.90 -54.96
C LEU A 118 -15.69 0.16 -53.87
N GLY A 119 -16.48 1.15 -54.11
CA GLY A 119 -16.61 2.50 -53.68
C GLY A 119 -16.95 2.80 -52.17
N PRO A 120 -17.11 4.06 -51.85
CA PRO A 120 -16.97 4.60 -50.50
C PRO A 120 -18.28 4.57 -49.71
N SER A 121 -18.20 4.20 -48.45
CA SER A 121 -19.21 4.50 -47.46
C SER A 121 -18.63 5.32 -46.31
N PRO A 122 -19.30 6.42 -45.94
CA PRO A 122 -18.80 7.32 -44.95
C PRO A 122 -19.46 7.06 -43.59
N PHE A 123 -18.71 6.56 -42.62
CA PHE A 123 -19.01 6.80 -41.21
C PHE A 123 -17.75 6.62 -40.36
N PRO A 124 -17.43 7.56 -39.43
CA PRO A 124 -16.29 7.43 -38.56
C PRO A 124 -16.59 6.45 -37.45
N SER A 125 -15.77 5.43 -37.33
CA SER A 125 -15.81 4.49 -36.22
C SER A 125 -15.32 5.15 -34.95
N PRO A 126 -16.04 5.05 -33.82
CA PRO A 126 -15.53 5.45 -32.53
C PRO A 126 -14.44 4.48 -32.12
N SER A 127 -13.34 5.03 -31.58
CA SER A 127 -12.25 4.30 -30.97
C SER A 127 -12.76 3.25 -29.98
N SER A 128 -12.51 2.00 -30.29
CA SER A 128 -12.89 0.87 -29.45
C SER A 128 -12.15 0.94 -28.13
N PRO A 129 -12.82 0.79 -26.99
CA PRO A 129 -12.16 0.49 -25.74
C PRO A 129 -11.42 -0.84 -25.86
N ILE A 130 -10.22 -0.88 -25.32
CA ILE A 130 -9.45 -2.13 -25.18
C ILE A 130 -10.33 -3.13 -24.43
N ARG A 131 -10.87 -4.07 -25.18
CA ARG A 131 -11.62 -5.18 -24.57
C ARG A 131 -10.61 -6.09 -23.90
N THR A 132 -10.69 -6.19 -22.60
CA THR A 132 -10.18 -7.36 -21.89
C THR A 132 -10.84 -8.59 -22.47
N PRO A 133 -10.09 -9.64 -22.84
CA PRO A 133 -10.71 -10.86 -23.32
C PRO A 133 -11.48 -11.49 -22.14
N SER A 134 -12.77 -11.33 -22.14
CA SER A 134 -13.68 -12.19 -21.40
C SER A 134 -13.62 -13.57 -22.04
N ILE A 135 -13.44 -14.61 -21.23
CA ILE A 135 -13.39 -16.00 -21.72
C ILE A 135 -14.72 -16.36 -22.41
N ALA A 136 -15.81 -15.68 -22.05
CA ALA A 136 -17.14 -15.89 -22.63
C ALA A 136 -17.39 -15.08 -23.90
N SER A 137 -16.63 -14.02 -24.20
CA SER A 137 -16.84 -13.14 -25.35
C SER A 137 -15.64 -13.02 -26.26
N SER A 138 -14.60 -13.84 -26.07
CA SER A 138 -13.62 -14.01 -27.12
C SER A 138 -14.26 -14.87 -28.23
N GLU A 139 -15.05 -14.24 -29.08
CA GLU A 139 -14.98 -14.57 -30.49
C GLU A 139 -13.59 -14.20 -31.00
N VAL A 140 -12.56 -14.83 -30.45
CA VAL A 140 -11.44 -15.16 -31.26
C VAL A 140 -12.11 -16.02 -32.33
N GLU A 141 -12.06 -15.62 -33.58
CA GLU A 141 -12.07 -16.54 -34.67
C GLU A 141 -10.90 -17.52 -34.48
N PHE A 142 -11.03 -18.42 -33.49
CA PHE A 142 -10.57 -19.74 -33.64
C PHE A 142 -11.57 -20.33 -34.65
N SER A 143 -11.30 -20.18 -35.93
CA SER A 143 -11.58 -21.28 -36.78
C SER A 143 -10.96 -22.44 -36.04
N PRO A 144 -11.72 -23.37 -35.46
CA PRO A 144 -11.20 -24.65 -35.25
C PRO A 144 -10.83 -25.02 -36.67
N GLN A 145 -9.57 -25.25 -36.97
CA GLN A 145 -9.28 -26.29 -37.89
C GLN A 145 -9.72 -27.56 -37.16
N LEU A 146 -11.01 -27.70 -36.97
CA LEU A 146 -11.63 -28.95 -37.19
C LEU A 146 -11.14 -29.25 -38.56
N THR A 147 -10.21 -30.19 -38.71
CA THR A 147 -10.06 -30.92 -39.96
C THR A 147 -11.48 -31.13 -40.45
N PRO A 148 -11.86 -30.57 -41.58
CA PRO A 148 -13.24 -30.67 -42.05
C PRO A 148 -13.61 -32.10 -41.82
N LEU A 149 -14.67 -32.36 -41.05
CA LEU A 149 -15.26 -33.66 -40.94
C LEU A 149 -15.56 -33.99 -42.39
N THR A 150 -14.68 -34.76 -43.02
CA THR A 150 -14.79 -35.17 -44.39
C THR A 150 -16.17 -35.78 -44.51
N SER A 151 -16.99 -35.23 -45.37
CA SER A 151 -18.33 -35.77 -45.55
C SER A 151 -18.20 -37.27 -45.79
N VAL A 152 -19.09 -38.09 -45.23
CA VAL A 152 -19.06 -39.54 -45.37
C VAL A 152 -18.97 -39.94 -46.86
N ASP A 153 -19.48 -39.08 -47.75
CA ASP A 153 -19.46 -39.27 -49.21
C ASP A 153 -18.04 -39.05 -49.81
N SER A 154 -17.17 -38.25 -49.24
CA SER A 154 -15.77 -38.16 -49.66
C SER A 154 -14.90 -39.26 -49.03
N LEU A 155 -15.33 -39.81 -47.90
CA LEU A 155 -14.64 -40.91 -47.22
C LEU A 155 -14.75 -42.24 -48.01
N SER A 156 -15.82 -42.45 -48.72
CA SER A 156 -16.04 -43.73 -49.53
C SER A 156 -15.12 -43.85 -50.71
N ALA A 157 -14.62 -42.75 -51.27
CA ALA A 157 -13.83 -42.76 -52.50
C ALA A 157 -12.33 -43.01 -52.29
N GLU A 158 -11.77 -42.58 -51.15
CA GLU A 158 -10.34 -42.65 -50.88
C GLU A 158 -9.89 -43.83 -50.01
N LEU A 159 -10.83 -44.63 -49.49
CA LEU A 159 -10.59 -45.54 -48.36
C LEU A 159 -10.44 -47.03 -48.78
N SER A 160 -10.32 -47.30 -50.06
CA SER A 160 -10.36 -48.70 -50.56
C SER A 160 -9.10 -49.51 -50.26
N ASN A 161 -7.99 -49.00 -49.73
CA ASN A 161 -6.74 -49.76 -49.78
C ASN A 161 -5.86 -49.86 -48.55
N LEU A 162 -6.25 -49.42 -47.34
CA LEU A 162 -5.41 -49.56 -46.16
C LEU A 162 -6.24 -49.75 -44.85
N THR A 163 -6.59 -51.00 -44.60
CA THR A 163 -7.05 -51.44 -43.28
C THR A 163 -5.81 -51.85 -42.46
N LEU A 164 -5.45 -51.02 -41.51
CA LEU A 164 -4.60 -51.46 -40.42
C LEU A 164 -5.37 -52.52 -39.62
N ASP A 165 -4.66 -53.55 -39.12
CA ASP A 165 -5.25 -54.43 -38.14
C ASP A 165 -5.78 -53.57 -36.98
N ALA A 166 -7.07 -53.68 -36.71
CA ALA A 166 -7.75 -52.69 -35.84
C ALA A 166 -7.16 -52.63 -34.43
N GLU A 167 -6.74 -53.75 -33.88
CA GLU A 167 -6.14 -53.80 -32.54
C GLU A 167 -4.73 -53.21 -32.55
N GLU A 168 -3.93 -53.48 -33.54
CA GLU A 168 -2.58 -52.95 -33.68
C GLU A 168 -2.63 -51.44 -33.97
N GLY A 169 -3.58 -51.00 -34.81
CA GLY A 169 -3.79 -49.58 -35.11
C GLY A 169 -4.17 -48.78 -33.87
N ILE A 170 -5.01 -49.30 -32.98
CA ILE A 170 -5.33 -48.64 -31.69
C ILE A 170 -4.12 -48.59 -30.78
N ARG A 171 -3.37 -49.68 -30.65
CA ARG A 171 -2.15 -49.71 -29.88
C ARG A 171 -1.15 -48.64 -30.34
N GLN A 172 -0.89 -48.59 -31.66
CA GLN A 172 0.00 -47.59 -32.24
C GLN A 172 -0.51 -46.16 -32.08
N PHE A 173 -1.83 -45.95 -32.12
CA PHE A 173 -2.43 -44.65 -31.80
C PHE A 173 -2.18 -44.25 -30.33
N GLN A 174 -2.42 -45.16 -29.41
CA GLN A 174 -2.27 -44.90 -27.97
C GLN A 174 -0.80 -44.77 -27.55
N THR A 175 0.14 -45.41 -28.21
CA THR A 175 1.59 -45.26 -28.00
C THR A 175 2.17 -44.07 -28.74
N GLY A 176 1.41 -43.39 -29.58
CA GLY A 176 1.86 -42.26 -30.40
C GLY A 176 2.69 -42.65 -31.63
N GLU A 177 2.80 -43.94 -31.96
CA GLU A 177 3.58 -44.46 -33.07
C GLU A 177 2.86 -44.30 -34.43
N LEU A 178 1.54 -44.10 -34.41
CA LEU A 178 0.75 -43.94 -35.62
C LEU A 178 1.05 -42.60 -36.32
N PRO A 179 1.32 -42.59 -37.65
CA PRO A 179 1.50 -41.35 -38.39
C PRO A 179 0.29 -40.40 -38.26
N GLN A 180 0.54 -39.11 -38.27
CA GLN A 180 -0.50 -38.08 -38.03
C GLN A 180 -1.63 -38.15 -39.11
N SER A 181 -1.30 -38.57 -40.36
CA SER A 181 -2.26 -38.79 -41.43
C SER A 181 -3.25 -39.92 -41.17
N ASP A 182 -2.88 -40.86 -40.33
CA ASP A 182 -3.67 -42.05 -40.03
C ASP A 182 -4.38 -42.00 -38.69
N ARG A 183 -4.19 -40.93 -37.92
CA ARG A 183 -4.85 -40.68 -36.62
C ARG A 183 -6.29 -40.22 -36.81
N GLU A 184 -7.12 -41.00 -37.50
CA GLU A 184 -8.54 -40.77 -37.72
C GLU A 184 -9.36 -42.03 -37.48
N TRP A 185 -10.53 -41.93 -36.87
CA TRP A 185 -11.38 -43.07 -36.51
C TRP A 185 -11.65 -43.98 -37.70
N HIS A 186 -11.95 -43.40 -38.83
CA HIS A 186 -12.28 -44.15 -40.06
C HIS A 186 -11.12 -44.98 -40.64
N ARG A 187 -9.88 -44.68 -40.25
CA ARG A 187 -8.68 -45.46 -40.63
C ARG A 187 -8.50 -46.71 -39.76
N LEU A 188 -9.07 -46.69 -38.55
CA LEU A 188 -8.97 -47.76 -37.56
C LEU A 188 -10.15 -48.72 -37.58
N VAL A 189 -11.15 -48.48 -38.44
CA VAL A 189 -12.40 -49.25 -38.46
C VAL A 189 -12.61 -49.86 -39.87
N PRO A 190 -12.90 -51.18 -39.98
CA PRO A 190 -13.15 -51.84 -41.22
C PRO A 190 -14.29 -51.17 -42.02
N PRO A 191 -14.21 -51.13 -43.35
CA PRO A 191 -15.26 -50.52 -44.20
C PRO A 191 -16.66 -51.12 -43.94
N GLU A 192 -16.77 -52.45 -43.79
CA GLU A 192 -18.02 -53.17 -43.57
C GLU A 192 -18.71 -52.69 -42.24
N ALA A 193 -17.93 -52.48 -41.23
CA ALA A 193 -18.49 -51.97 -39.97
C ALA A 193 -19.00 -50.53 -40.10
N ARG A 194 -18.37 -49.70 -40.93
CA ARG A 194 -18.83 -48.33 -41.19
C ARG A 194 -20.08 -48.25 -42.02
N GLU A 195 -20.21 -49.14 -42.99
CA GLU A 195 -21.39 -49.24 -43.82
C GLU A 195 -22.63 -49.73 -43.06
N ALA A 196 -22.44 -50.59 -42.05
CA ALA A 196 -23.46 -51.05 -41.13
C ALA A 196 -23.94 -49.97 -40.15
N LEU A 197 -23.11 -49.00 -39.86
CA LEU A 197 -23.43 -47.88 -38.98
C LEU A 197 -24.03 -46.74 -39.80
N GLY A 198 -25.15 -46.29 -39.58
CA GLY A 198 -25.71 -45.12 -40.27
C GLY A 198 -24.80 -43.89 -40.19
N LYS A 199 -24.93 -42.96 -41.15
CA LYS A 199 -24.13 -41.70 -41.22
C LYS A 199 -24.02 -40.94 -39.91
N LYS A 200 -25.09 -40.92 -39.10
CA LYS A 200 -25.19 -40.21 -37.81
C LYS A 200 -24.23 -40.81 -36.78
N GLU A 201 -24.20 -42.15 -36.65
CA GLU A 201 -23.32 -42.83 -35.70
C GLU A 201 -21.84 -42.76 -36.16
N VAL A 202 -21.53 -42.83 -37.43
CA VAL A 202 -20.17 -42.60 -37.94
C VAL A 202 -19.65 -41.22 -37.56
N HIS A 203 -20.48 -40.16 -37.65
CA HIS A 203 -20.09 -38.84 -37.19
C HIS A 203 -19.89 -38.79 -35.68
N ARG A 204 -20.78 -39.43 -34.93
CA ARG A 204 -20.68 -39.48 -33.46
C ARG A 204 -19.38 -40.15 -33.03
N GLN A 205 -19.03 -41.30 -33.61
CA GLN A 205 -17.82 -42.02 -33.31
C GLN A 205 -16.56 -41.22 -33.71
N SER A 206 -16.61 -40.52 -34.84
CA SER A 206 -15.50 -39.66 -35.28
C SER A 206 -15.26 -38.51 -34.30
N VAL A 207 -16.32 -37.91 -33.70
CA VAL A 207 -16.20 -36.87 -32.68
C VAL A 207 -15.70 -37.42 -31.35
N ILE A 208 -16.15 -38.60 -30.93
CA ILE A 208 -15.63 -39.28 -29.73
C ILE A 208 -14.12 -39.55 -29.90
N PHE A 209 -13.71 -40.04 -31.08
CA PHE A 209 -12.29 -40.22 -31.36
C PHE A 209 -11.50 -38.91 -31.35
N GLU A 210 -12.06 -37.82 -31.90
CA GLU A 210 -11.43 -36.48 -31.79
C GLU A 210 -11.31 -35.99 -30.35
N ILE A 211 -12.24 -36.32 -29.47
CA ILE A 211 -12.11 -36.04 -28.02
C ILE A 211 -10.86 -36.74 -27.47
N ILE A 212 -10.71 -38.04 -27.73
CA ILE A 212 -9.58 -38.86 -27.26
C ILE A 212 -8.25 -38.33 -27.82
N LYS A 213 -8.21 -38.10 -29.14
CA LYS A 213 -7.04 -37.58 -29.83
C LYS A 213 -6.60 -36.22 -29.29
N THR A 214 -7.54 -35.30 -29.17
CA THR A 214 -7.22 -33.94 -28.63
C THR A 214 -6.87 -33.96 -27.15
N GLU A 215 -7.34 -34.94 -26.40
CA GLU A 215 -6.93 -35.14 -25.02
C GLU A 215 -5.48 -35.62 -24.94
N ALA A 216 -5.08 -36.58 -25.81
CA ALA A 216 -3.69 -37.02 -25.91
C ALA A 216 -2.76 -35.87 -26.29
N ASP A 217 -3.10 -35.09 -27.33
CA ASP A 217 -2.32 -33.90 -27.75
C ASP A 217 -2.24 -32.84 -26.62
N TYR A 218 -3.28 -32.74 -25.80
CA TYR A 218 -3.29 -31.80 -24.67
C TYR A 218 -2.38 -32.26 -23.54
N VAL A 219 -2.44 -33.53 -23.16
CA VAL A 219 -1.57 -34.14 -22.13
C VAL A 219 -0.11 -34.02 -22.55
N ASP A 220 0.23 -34.34 -23.80
CA ASP A 220 1.57 -34.22 -24.33
C ASP A 220 2.04 -32.76 -24.33
N GLY A 221 1.15 -31.83 -24.66
CA GLY A 221 1.44 -30.41 -24.58
C GLY A 221 1.73 -29.92 -23.18
N LEU A 222 1.05 -30.41 -22.16
CA LEU A 222 1.34 -30.08 -20.75
C LEU A 222 2.68 -30.70 -20.29
N ARG A 223 2.99 -31.94 -20.73
CA ARG A 223 4.31 -32.56 -20.43
C ARG A 223 5.47 -31.74 -21.02
N LEU A 224 5.30 -31.27 -22.27
CA LEU A 224 6.31 -30.42 -22.93
C LEU A 224 6.63 -29.14 -22.13
N ILE A 225 5.66 -28.56 -21.41
CA ILE A 225 5.93 -27.39 -20.54
C ILE A 225 7.01 -27.71 -19.51
N SER A 226 6.88 -28.85 -18.85
CA SER A 226 7.87 -29.29 -17.86
C SER A 226 9.21 -29.64 -18.50
N GLU A 227 9.20 -30.37 -19.65
CA GLU A 227 10.40 -30.91 -20.27
C GLU A 227 11.24 -29.85 -21.01
N VAL A 228 10.59 -28.90 -21.68
CA VAL A 228 11.27 -27.91 -22.55
C VAL A 228 11.57 -26.61 -21.83
N TRP A 229 10.73 -26.21 -20.88
CA TRP A 229 10.91 -24.91 -20.22
C TRP A 229 11.21 -25.02 -18.72
N MET A 230 10.38 -25.75 -17.95
CA MET A 230 10.50 -25.72 -16.48
C MET A 230 11.79 -26.40 -15.98
N ARG A 231 12.04 -27.65 -16.38
CA ARG A 231 13.24 -28.40 -15.98
C ARG A 231 14.53 -27.75 -16.47
N PRO A 232 14.67 -27.38 -17.76
CA PRO A 232 15.88 -26.70 -18.23
C PRO A 232 16.16 -25.36 -17.54
N LEU A 233 15.13 -24.63 -17.10
CA LEU A 233 15.32 -23.43 -16.28
C LEU A 233 15.85 -23.73 -14.88
N LEU A 234 15.40 -24.86 -14.28
CA LEU A 234 15.84 -25.29 -12.96
C LEU A 234 17.28 -25.83 -12.96
N ASP A 235 17.64 -26.53 -14.04
CA ASP A 235 18.90 -27.26 -14.16
C ASP A 235 20.01 -26.41 -14.81
N ALA A 236 19.71 -25.23 -15.31
CA ALA A 236 20.66 -24.36 -15.99
C ALA A 236 21.87 -23.98 -15.09
N ASP A 237 23.08 -24.18 -15.63
CA ASP A 237 24.31 -23.74 -15.02
C ASP A 237 25.22 -23.07 -16.08
N PRO A 238 25.48 -21.76 -16.01
CA PRO A 238 25.02 -20.83 -14.99
C PRO A 238 23.50 -20.57 -15.04
N PRO A 239 22.89 -20.22 -13.89
CA PRO A 239 21.44 -20.05 -13.81
C PRO A 239 20.97 -18.86 -14.66
N ILE A 240 19.98 -19.10 -15.51
CA ILE A 240 19.36 -18.09 -16.40
C ILE A 240 18.64 -17.01 -15.59
N ILE A 241 17.95 -17.44 -14.52
CA ILE A 241 17.33 -16.58 -13.52
C ILE A 241 18.09 -16.81 -12.21
N PRO A 242 18.48 -15.75 -11.47
CA PRO A 242 19.17 -15.90 -10.19
C PRO A 242 18.45 -16.87 -9.25
N ARG A 243 19.22 -17.73 -8.56
CA ARG A 243 18.66 -18.87 -7.78
C ARG A 243 17.71 -18.44 -6.65
N ASP A 244 17.94 -17.27 -6.07
CA ASP A 244 17.07 -16.64 -5.07
C ASP A 244 15.67 -16.29 -5.62
N ARG A 245 15.59 -15.97 -6.91
CA ARG A 245 14.34 -15.61 -7.61
C ARG A 245 13.72 -16.77 -8.40
N LEU A 246 14.52 -17.77 -8.76
CA LEU A 246 14.11 -18.85 -9.66
C LEU A 246 12.93 -19.65 -9.10
N ARG A 247 12.99 -20.05 -7.82
CA ARG A 247 11.90 -20.82 -7.19
C ARG A 247 10.56 -20.06 -7.21
N GLY A 248 10.61 -18.76 -6.91
CA GLY A 248 9.42 -17.91 -6.96
C GLY A 248 8.90 -17.76 -8.39
N PHE A 249 9.79 -17.57 -9.35
CA PHE A 249 9.44 -17.49 -10.76
C PHE A 249 8.73 -18.76 -11.27
N ILE A 250 9.30 -19.94 -10.99
CA ILE A 250 8.71 -21.24 -11.37
C ILE A 250 7.32 -21.40 -10.77
N LYS A 251 7.18 -21.12 -9.48
CA LYS A 251 5.89 -21.21 -8.79
C LYS A 251 4.84 -20.22 -9.31
N GLU A 252 5.25 -19.03 -9.76
CA GLU A 252 4.32 -18.05 -10.33
C GLU A 252 3.95 -18.34 -11.77
N VAL A 253 4.89 -18.76 -12.61
CA VAL A 253 4.65 -18.92 -14.06
C VAL A 253 4.00 -20.27 -14.36
N PHE A 254 4.45 -21.35 -13.76
CA PHE A 254 3.92 -22.69 -14.04
C PHE A 254 2.80 -23.09 -13.07
N TYR A 255 2.76 -22.50 -11.93
CA TYR A 255 1.72 -22.57 -10.90
C TYR A 255 1.31 -24.00 -10.56
N ASN A 256 0.06 -24.41 -10.82
CA ASN A 256 -0.50 -25.74 -10.54
C ASN A 256 -0.73 -26.58 -11.83
N LEU A 257 0.13 -26.42 -12.83
CA LEU A 257 0.04 -27.18 -14.09
C LEU A 257 0.25 -28.68 -13.89
N ASP A 258 1.07 -29.08 -12.93
CA ASP A 258 1.33 -30.49 -12.63
C ASP A 258 0.07 -31.19 -12.09
N GLU A 259 -0.73 -30.51 -11.27
CA GLU A 259 -2.02 -31.01 -10.79
C GLU A 259 -3.02 -31.16 -11.93
N ILE A 260 -3.10 -30.18 -12.82
CA ILE A 260 -3.94 -30.25 -14.03
C ILE A 260 -3.48 -31.41 -14.91
N LEU A 261 -2.19 -31.55 -15.15
CA LEU A 261 -1.62 -32.67 -15.92
C LEU A 261 -2.02 -34.01 -15.33
N ALA A 262 -1.93 -34.17 -14.02
CA ALA A 262 -2.30 -35.43 -13.33
C ALA A 262 -3.78 -35.78 -13.52
N HIS A 263 -4.69 -34.82 -13.53
CA HIS A 263 -6.09 -35.08 -13.83
C HIS A 263 -6.31 -35.52 -15.26
N HIS A 264 -5.71 -34.87 -16.23
CA HIS A 264 -5.85 -35.19 -17.63
C HIS A 264 -5.17 -36.51 -18.03
N GLN A 265 -4.05 -36.86 -17.40
CA GLN A 265 -3.44 -38.17 -17.55
C GLN A 265 -4.37 -39.31 -17.08
N ARG A 266 -5.06 -39.12 -15.94
CA ARG A 266 -6.07 -40.09 -15.46
C ARG A 266 -7.25 -40.18 -16.42
N MET A 267 -7.77 -39.07 -16.91
CA MET A 267 -8.84 -38.99 -17.87
C MET A 267 -8.44 -39.71 -19.19
N LEU A 268 -7.27 -39.38 -19.73
CA LEU A 268 -6.74 -40.02 -20.94
C LEU A 268 -6.60 -41.53 -20.77
N GLY A 269 -6.08 -41.99 -19.63
CA GLY A 269 -5.97 -43.42 -19.32
C GLY A 269 -7.34 -44.12 -19.29
N ALA A 270 -8.36 -43.48 -18.72
CA ALA A 270 -9.72 -44.00 -18.72
C ALA A 270 -10.35 -44.03 -20.13
N LEU A 271 -10.11 -42.97 -20.92
CA LEU A 271 -10.55 -42.90 -22.32
C LEU A 271 -9.89 -43.97 -23.19
N TYR A 272 -8.58 -44.17 -23.03
CA TYR A 272 -7.86 -45.25 -23.75
C TYR A 272 -8.37 -46.63 -23.36
N LYS A 273 -8.59 -46.88 -22.08
CA LYS A 273 -9.19 -48.13 -21.61
C LYS A 273 -10.57 -48.37 -22.26
N ARG A 274 -11.44 -47.35 -22.22
CA ARG A 274 -12.78 -47.41 -22.85
C ARG A 274 -12.70 -47.66 -24.35
N GLN A 275 -11.77 -47.01 -25.05
CA GLN A 275 -11.52 -47.21 -26.48
C GLN A 275 -11.11 -48.66 -26.76
N THR A 276 -10.18 -49.22 -25.99
CA THR A 276 -9.73 -50.62 -26.19
C THR A 276 -10.85 -51.64 -25.94
N GLU A 277 -11.66 -51.39 -24.89
CA GLU A 277 -12.72 -52.30 -24.49
C GLU A 277 -13.93 -52.28 -25.45
N GLN A 278 -14.18 -51.16 -26.09
CA GLN A 278 -15.41 -50.97 -26.89
C GLN A 278 -15.17 -50.76 -28.39
N HIS A 279 -13.92 -50.75 -28.83
CA HIS A 279 -13.67 -50.60 -30.28
C HIS A 279 -14.39 -51.67 -31.09
N PRO A 280 -14.98 -51.34 -32.24
CA PRO A 280 -14.93 -50.09 -33.02
C PRO A 280 -15.98 -49.05 -32.60
N ILE A 281 -16.89 -49.36 -31.72
CA ILE A 281 -18.04 -48.49 -31.35
C ILE A 281 -17.94 -48.16 -29.85
N VAL A 282 -17.52 -46.98 -29.54
CA VAL A 282 -17.51 -46.45 -28.15
C VAL A 282 -18.91 -45.92 -27.85
N GLN A 283 -19.58 -46.50 -26.83
CA GLN A 283 -20.95 -46.15 -26.53
C GLN A 283 -21.03 -44.74 -25.89
N SER A 284 -20.21 -44.44 -24.89
CA SER A 284 -20.19 -43.10 -24.28
C SER A 284 -18.83 -42.84 -23.65
N VAL A 285 -18.47 -41.57 -23.55
CA VAL A 285 -17.33 -41.02 -22.80
C VAL A 285 -17.79 -39.99 -21.76
N ALA A 286 -19.10 -39.75 -21.70
CA ALA A 286 -19.67 -38.69 -20.84
C ALA A 286 -19.40 -38.92 -19.37
N ASP A 287 -19.50 -40.15 -18.88
CA ASP A 287 -19.21 -40.51 -17.48
C ASP A 287 -17.76 -40.18 -17.09
N ILE A 288 -16.80 -40.55 -17.91
CA ILE A 288 -15.37 -40.28 -17.68
C ILE A 288 -15.11 -38.77 -17.61
N ILE A 289 -15.75 -38.01 -18.51
CA ILE A 289 -15.59 -36.58 -18.61
C ILE A 289 -16.26 -35.90 -17.40
N LEU A 290 -17.46 -36.34 -17.01
CA LEU A 290 -18.17 -35.84 -15.86
C LEU A 290 -17.36 -36.01 -14.55
N ASP A 291 -16.89 -37.21 -14.31
CA ASP A 291 -16.08 -37.53 -13.12
C ASP A 291 -14.82 -36.66 -13.08
N THR A 292 -14.16 -36.51 -14.21
CA THR A 292 -12.95 -35.68 -14.29
C THR A 292 -13.26 -34.19 -14.08
N CYS A 293 -14.35 -33.68 -14.68
CA CYS A 293 -14.76 -32.26 -14.50
C CYS A 293 -15.06 -31.93 -13.04
N LEU A 294 -15.67 -32.84 -12.32
CA LEU A 294 -15.93 -32.65 -10.89
C LEU A 294 -14.66 -32.65 -10.04
N LEU A 295 -13.65 -33.44 -10.45
CA LEU A 295 -12.39 -33.56 -9.72
C LEU A 295 -11.43 -32.40 -9.96
N PHE A 296 -11.37 -31.82 -11.17
CA PHE A 296 -10.41 -30.80 -11.51
C PHE A 296 -10.91 -29.36 -11.36
N GLN A 297 -12.16 -29.18 -10.93
CA GLN A 297 -12.81 -27.86 -10.90
C GLN A 297 -11.98 -26.82 -10.14
N ASN A 298 -11.50 -27.16 -8.97
CA ASN A 298 -10.71 -26.24 -8.13
C ASN A 298 -9.36 -25.87 -8.76
N GLU A 299 -8.67 -26.85 -9.35
CA GLU A 299 -7.35 -26.65 -9.96
C GLU A 299 -7.46 -25.75 -11.19
N TYR A 300 -8.47 -25.97 -12.02
CA TYR A 300 -8.74 -25.10 -13.17
C TYR A 300 -9.18 -23.70 -12.77
N GLU A 301 -10.09 -23.57 -11.81
CA GLU A 301 -10.52 -22.28 -11.30
C GLU A 301 -9.33 -21.47 -10.80
N THR A 302 -8.48 -22.09 -10.03
CA THR A 302 -7.29 -21.49 -9.47
C THR A 302 -6.30 -21.11 -10.58
N TYR A 303 -6.07 -21.99 -11.57
CA TYR A 303 -5.18 -21.73 -12.70
C TYR A 303 -5.69 -20.58 -13.57
N ILE A 304 -6.95 -20.61 -13.98
CA ILE A 304 -7.54 -19.61 -14.87
C ILE A 304 -7.47 -18.22 -14.22
N LYS A 305 -7.81 -18.12 -12.93
CA LYS A 305 -7.70 -16.85 -12.17
C LYS A 305 -6.25 -16.39 -12.02
N HIS A 306 -5.29 -17.32 -11.95
CA HIS A 306 -3.87 -17.02 -11.80
C HIS A 306 -3.18 -16.68 -13.13
N TYR A 307 -3.63 -17.21 -14.24
CA TYR A 307 -2.97 -17.09 -15.56
C TYR A 307 -2.53 -15.66 -15.93
N PRO A 308 -3.32 -14.59 -15.76
CA PRO A 308 -2.87 -13.24 -16.09
C PRO A 308 -1.61 -12.82 -15.31
N LEU A 309 -1.45 -13.32 -14.09
CA LEU A 309 -0.26 -13.06 -13.28
C LEU A 309 0.96 -13.83 -13.81
N ALA A 310 0.76 -15.09 -14.19
CA ALA A 310 1.80 -15.92 -14.83
C ALA A 310 2.30 -15.29 -16.13
N GLU A 311 1.37 -14.87 -17.00
CA GLU A 311 1.67 -14.16 -18.25
C GLU A 311 2.40 -12.84 -17.98
N GLY A 312 1.92 -12.04 -17.05
CA GLY A 312 2.54 -10.77 -16.62
C GLY A 312 3.97 -10.98 -16.12
N ARG A 313 4.19 -12.03 -15.32
CA ARG A 313 5.51 -12.38 -14.79
C ARG A 313 6.47 -12.83 -15.87
N HIS A 314 6.04 -13.72 -16.76
CA HIS A 314 6.81 -14.16 -17.92
C HIS A 314 7.22 -12.97 -18.80
N ARG A 315 6.27 -12.13 -19.20
CA ARG A 315 6.54 -10.93 -20.01
C ARG A 315 7.46 -9.92 -19.33
N SER A 316 7.36 -9.78 -18.01
CA SER A 316 8.26 -8.92 -17.24
C SER A 316 9.70 -9.45 -17.27
N GLU A 317 9.90 -10.77 -17.08
CA GLU A 317 11.22 -11.37 -17.12
C GLU A 317 11.83 -11.33 -18.53
N LEU A 318 11.04 -11.55 -19.59
CA LEU A 318 11.47 -11.39 -20.99
C LEU A 318 12.06 -9.99 -21.26
N ARG A 319 11.43 -8.94 -20.74
CA ARG A 319 11.91 -7.56 -20.92
C ARG A 319 13.15 -7.22 -20.10
N ARG A 320 13.32 -7.85 -18.94
CA ARG A 320 14.37 -7.49 -17.98
C ARG A 320 15.61 -8.33 -18.07
N ASN A 321 15.48 -9.56 -18.53
CA ASN A 321 16.53 -10.56 -18.53
C ASN A 321 16.83 -11.03 -19.96
N PRO A 322 17.90 -10.51 -20.58
CA PRO A 322 18.29 -10.92 -21.95
C PRO A 322 18.62 -12.40 -22.06
N MET A 323 19.16 -13.03 -21.00
CA MET A 323 19.43 -14.46 -21.00
C MET A 323 18.15 -15.28 -21.04
N TYR A 324 17.14 -14.85 -20.31
CA TYR A 324 15.83 -15.48 -20.35
C TYR A 324 15.15 -15.30 -21.71
N ALA A 325 15.26 -14.13 -22.31
CA ALA A 325 14.74 -13.88 -23.66
C ALA A 325 15.43 -14.77 -24.72
N GLN A 326 16.75 -14.95 -24.59
CA GLN A 326 17.51 -15.87 -25.47
C GLN A 326 17.09 -17.32 -25.24
N PHE A 327 16.90 -17.74 -23.99
CA PHE A 327 16.43 -19.08 -23.64
C PHE A 327 15.05 -19.37 -24.25
N ILE A 328 14.07 -18.47 -24.11
CA ILE A 328 12.75 -18.64 -24.71
C ILE A 328 12.83 -18.66 -26.23
N GLY A 329 13.66 -17.84 -26.85
CA GLY A 329 13.88 -17.87 -28.31
C GLY A 329 14.49 -19.20 -28.79
N HIS A 330 15.40 -19.78 -28.01
CA HIS A 330 16.00 -21.08 -28.31
C HIS A 330 14.99 -22.22 -28.18
N THR A 331 14.25 -22.26 -27.08
CA THR A 331 13.25 -23.32 -26.80
C THR A 331 12.05 -23.27 -27.78
N SER A 332 11.68 -22.10 -28.28
CA SER A 332 10.66 -21.95 -29.32
C SER A 332 11.13 -22.54 -30.68
N SER A 333 12.41 -22.78 -30.85
CA SER A 333 13.00 -23.42 -32.05
C SER A 333 13.08 -24.94 -31.93
N ASP A 334 12.78 -25.54 -30.79
CA ASP A 334 12.72 -26.99 -30.59
C ASP A 334 11.62 -27.59 -31.50
N PRO A 335 11.91 -28.61 -32.30
CA PRO A 335 10.90 -29.24 -33.19
C PRO A 335 9.64 -29.69 -32.44
N ARG A 336 9.78 -30.14 -31.21
CA ARG A 336 8.64 -30.59 -30.35
C ARG A 336 7.65 -29.50 -30.06
N THR A 337 8.08 -28.24 -30.00
CA THR A 337 7.20 -27.09 -29.70
C THR A 337 6.39 -26.65 -30.93
N SER A 338 6.64 -27.19 -32.09
CA SER A 338 5.96 -26.77 -33.34
C SER A 338 6.04 -25.26 -33.59
N LYS A 339 7.15 -24.63 -33.23
CA LYS A 339 7.43 -23.18 -33.32
C LYS A 339 6.52 -22.29 -32.45
N ARG A 340 5.88 -22.85 -31.43
CA ARG A 340 5.07 -22.11 -30.46
C ARG A 340 5.91 -21.73 -29.28
N ASP A 341 5.57 -20.60 -28.65
CA ASP A 341 6.25 -20.13 -27.47
C ASP A 341 5.65 -20.68 -26.17
N LEU A 342 6.27 -20.34 -25.01
CA LEU A 342 5.79 -20.76 -23.71
C LEU A 342 4.36 -20.27 -23.41
N LEU A 343 4.01 -19.05 -23.84
CA LEU A 343 2.68 -18.49 -23.58
C LEU A 343 1.58 -19.25 -24.32
N ASP A 344 1.85 -19.72 -25.54
CA ASP A 344 0.91 -20.56 -26.29
C ASP A 344 0.58 -21.83 -25.50
N TYR A 345 1.58 -22.42 -24.86
CA TYR A 345 1.39 -23.62 -24.03
C TYR A 345 0.72 -23.31 -22.68
N LEU A 346 1.11 -22.23 -21.99
CA LEU A 346 0.47 -21.82 -20.75
C LEU A 346 -1.01 -21.42 -20.93
N SER A 347 -1.41 -21.00 -22.11
CA SER A 347 -2.82 -20.69 -22.41
C SER A 347 -3.69 -21.90 -22.68
N ARG A 348 -3.10 -23.09 -22.93
CA ARG A 348 -3.86 -24.32 -23.28
C ARG A 348 -4.91 -24.73 -22.27
N PRO A 349 -4.69 -24.69 -20.94
CA PRO A 349 -5.75 -25.01 -19.99
C PRO A 349 -6.99 -24.11 -20.13
N ILE A 350 -6.79 -22.83 -20.43
CA ILE A 350 -7.90 -21.89 -20.60
C ILE A 350 -8.74 -22.25 -21.81
N THR A 351 -8.08 -22.66 -22.90
CA THR A 351 -8.76 -22.99 -24.18
C THR A 351 -9.29 -24.42 -24.23
N ARG A 352 -8.82 -25.32 -23.34
CA ARG A 352 -9.21 -26.73 -23.32
C ARG A 352 -10.69 -26.93 -23.00
N LEU A 353 -11.20 -26.28 -21.96
CA LEU A 353 -12.58 -26.43 -21.51
C LEU A 353 -13.60 -25.99 -22.57
N PRO A 354 -13.50 -24.78 -23.15
CA PRO A 354 -14.36 -24.38 -24.26
C PRO A 354 -14.31 -25.34 -25.46
N ARG A 355 -13.12 -25.84 -25.81
CA ARG A 355 -12.98 -26.79 -26.91
C ARG A 355 -13.64 -28.14 -26.60
N LEU A 356 -13.42 -28.68 -25.41
CA LEU A 356 -14.07 -29.92 -24.97
C LEU A 356 -15.60 -29.79 -24.98
N ARG A 357 -16.10 -28.65 -24.52
CA ARG A 357 -17.52 -28.31 -24.55
C ARG A 357 -18.09 -28.39 -25.99
N LEU A 358 -17.42 -27.78 -26.98
CA LEU A 358 -17.85 -27.82 -28.37
C LEU A 358 -17.88 -29.25 -28.95
N LEU A 359 -16.90 -30.10 -28.59
CA LEU A 359 -16.88 -31.48 -28.97
C LEU A 359 -18.04 -32.28 -28.36
N LEU A 360 -18.34 -32.04 -27.07
CA LEU A 360 -19.49 -32.67 -26.42
C LEU A 360 -20.83 -32.23 -27.03
N GLU A 361 -20.96 -30.96 -27.40
CA GLU A 361 -22.14 -30.46 -28.14
C GLU A 361 -22.30 -31.18 -29.48
N GLN A 362 -21.20 -31.51 -30.17
CA GLN A 362 -21.26 -32.30 -31.40
C GLN A 362 -21.62 -33.78 -31.14
N VAL A 363 -21.07 -34.42 -30.07
CA VAL A 363 -21.52 -35.77 -29.68
C VAL A 363 -23.01 -35.79 -29.42
N LEU A 364 -23.51 -34.84 -28.62
CA LEU A 364 -24.93 -34.70 -28.29
C LEU A 364 -25.81 -34.57 -29.58
N LYS A 365 -25.37 -33.72 -30.51
CA LYS A 365 -26.08 -33.49 -31.79
C LYS A 365 -26.24 -34.79 -32.60
N TYR A 366 -25.25 -35.66 -32.58
CA TYR A 366 -25.25 -36.91 -33.34
C TYR A 366 -25.71 -38.12 -32.51
N SER A 367 -26.03 -37.96 -31.22
CA SER A 367 -26.66 -39.00 -30.39
C SER A 367 -28.14 -39.17 -30.71
N GLU A 368 -28.66 -40.37 -30.61
CA GLU A 368 -30.09 -40.63 -30.74
C GLU A 368 -30.86 -40.16 -29.51
N LEU A 369 -32.18 -39.97 -29.64
CA LEU A 369 -33.01 -39.38 -28.57
C LEU A 369 -33.12 -40.25 -27.31
N ASP A 370 -32.97 -41.56 -27.48
CA ASP A 370 -33.00 -42.57 -26.38
C ASP A 370 -31.57 -42.90 -25.83
N HIS A 371 -30.55 -42.23 -26.39
CA HIS A 371 -29.16 -42.46 -25.95
C HIS A 371 -28.88 -41.81 -24.60
N PRO A 372 -28.19 -42.48 -23.66
CA PRO A 372 -27.86 -41.91 -22.33
C PRO A 372 -27.12 -40.57 -22.38
N ASP A 373 -26.37 -40.30 -23.45
CA ASP A 373 -25.67 -39.03 -23.66
C ASP A 373 -26.65 -37.84 -23.75
N GLN A 374 -27.93 -38.06 -24.10
CA GLN A 374 -28.93 -36.99 -24.11
C GLN A 374 -29.27 -36.43 -22.73
N GLU A 375 -29.03 -37.18 -21.65
CA GLU A 375 -29.19 -36.74 -20.27
C GLU A 375 -27.85 -36.28 -19.67
N SER A 376 -26.76 -37.02 -19.93
CA SER A 376 -25.45 -36.77 -19.28
C SER A 376 -24.74 -35.57 -19.85
N ILE A 377 -24.69 -35.40 -21.16
CA ILE A 377 -23.94 -34.30 -21.79
C ILE A 377 -24.52 -32.94 -21.44
N PRO A 378 -25.81 -32.65 -21.46
CA PRO A 378 -26.36 -31.37 -21.02
C PRO A 378 -25.96 -31.00 -19.57
N LEU A 379 -25.91 -31.98 -18.66
CA LEU A 379 -25.45 -31.79 -17.32
C LEU A 379 -23.99 -31.31 -17.29
N ILE A 380 -23.09 -31.98 -18.04
CA ILE A 380 -21.68 -31.62 -18.14
C ILE A 380 -21.53 -30.20 -18.71
N LEU A 381 -22.26 -29.90 -19.79
CA LEU A 381 -22.25 -28.57 -20.42
C LEU A 381 -22.69 -27.47 -19.46
N GLY A 382 -23.69 -27.73 -18.61
CA GLY A 382 -24.18 -26.85 -17.56
C GLY A 382 -23.05 -26.56 -16.54
N ILE A 383 -22.46 -27.62 -15.97
CA ILE A 383 -21.35 -27.54 -15.01
C ILE A 383 -20.17 -26.74 -15.60
N MET A 384 -19.75 -27.03 -16.81
CA MET A 384 -18.66 -26.32 -17.48
C MET A 384 -18.97 -24.85 -17.72
N SER A 385 -20.22 -24.53 -18.11
CA SER A 385 -20.64 -23.14 -18.33
C SER A 385 -20.64 -22.31 -17.06
N ASP A 386 -21.20 -22.85 -15.99
CA ASP A 386 -21.28 -22.16 -14.70
C ASP A 386 -19.87 -21.98 -14.09
N PHE A 387 -19.04 -22.97 -14.24
CA PHE A 387 -17.65 -22.94 -13.85
C PHE A 387 -16.86 -21.82 -14.58
N ILE A 388 -16.95 -21.75 -15.91
CA ILE A 388 -16.27 -20.71 -16.70
C ILE A 388 -16.73 -19.31 -16.24
N LYS A 389 -18.02 -19.11 -16.06
CA LYS A 389 -18.56 -17.83 -15.58
C LYS A 389 -18.03 -17.44 -14.17
N SER A 390 -17.85 -18.41 -13.28
CA SER A 390 -17.37 -18.16 -11.92
C SER A 390 -15.92 -17.67 -11.88
N THR A 391 -15.14 -17.88 -12.94
CA THR A 391 -13.74 -17.43 -13.02
C THR A 391 -13.57 -15.98 -13.45
N GLU A 392 -14.56 -15.36 -14.12
CA GLU A 392 -14.46 -14.02 -14.70
C GLU A 392 -14.04 -12.91 -13.67
N PRO A 393 -14.66 -12.81 -12.48
CA PRO A 393 -14.26 -11.78 -11.52
C PRO A 393 -12.81 -11.92 -11.05
N GLY A 394 -12.32 -13.15 -10.91
CA GLY A 394 -10.94 -13.43 -10.53
C GLY A 394 -9.94 -13.03 -11.62
N ILE A 395 -10.29 -13.22 -12.88
CA ILE A 395 -9.48 -12.80 -14.03
C ILE A 395 -9.39 -11.28 -14.10
N GLU A 396 -10.49 -10.57 -13.90
CA GLU A 396 -10.48 -9.10 -13.85
C GLU A 396 -9.60 -8.58 -12.72
N ALA A 397 -9.71 -9.16 -11.53
CA ALA A 397 -8.88 -8.81 -10.40
C ALA A 397 -7.38 -9.04 -10.70
N ALA A 398 -7.03 -10.19 -11.29
CA ALA A 398 -5.67 -10.51 -11.68
C ALA A 398 -5.13 -9.55 -12.76
N ASN A 399 -5.91 -9.24 -13.78
CA ASN A 399 -5.57 -8.25 -14.79
C ASN A 399 -5.37 -6.85 -14.20
N GLY A 400 -6.22 -6.46 -13.27
CA GLY A 400 -6.08 -5.23 -12.50
C GLY A 400 -4.74 -5.18 -11.76
N LYS A 401 -4.35 -6.30 -11.15
CA LYS A 401 -3.08 -6.44 -10.43
C LYS A 401 -1.87 -6.35 -11.36
N VAL A 402 -1.93 -7.00 -12.53
CA VAL A 402 -0.87 -6.91 -13.55
C VAL A 402 -0.70 -5.47 -14.04
N LYS A 403 -1.79 -4.77 -14.31
CA LYS A 403 -1.76 -3.34 -14.69
C LYS A 403 -1.13 -2.49 -13.60
N PHE A 404 -1.50 -2.74 -12.34
CA PHE A 404 -0.94 -2.05 -11.18
C PHE A 404 0.58 -2.29 -11.07
N TRP A 405 1.04 -3.52 -11.16
CA TRP A 405 2.47 -3.83 -11.12
C TRP A 405 3.24 -3.21 -12.27
N SER A 406 2.70 -3.28 -13.49
CA SER A 406 3.30 -2.63 -14.65
C SER A 406 3.43 -1.11 -14.47
N LEU A 407 2.44 -0.48 -13.84
CA LEU A 407 2.51 0.91 -13.45
C LEU A 407 3.65 1.14 -12.44
N CYS A 408 3.70 0.37 -11.34
CA CYS A 408 4.73 0.51 -10.29
C CYS A 408 6.14 0.37 -10.86
N GLU A 409 6.35 -0.59 -11.78
CA GLU A 409 7.63 -0.82 -12.45
C GLU A 409 8.05 0.32 -13.37
N SER A 410 7.09 1.01 -13.95
CA SER A 410 7.33 2.13 -14.85
C SER A 410 7.62 3.46 -14.15
N LEU A 411 7.32 3.57 -12.85
CA LEU A 411 7.47 4.82 -12.09
C LEU A 411 8.94 5.21 -11.92
N VAL A 412 9.24 6.47 -12.19
CA VAL A 412 10.55 7.08 -11.98
C VAL A 412 10.40 8.22 -10.98
N TYR A 413 11.21 8.15 -9.93
CA TYR A 413 11.19 9.11 -8.84
C TYR A 413 12.38 10.07 -8.93
N PHE A 414 12.21 11.29 -8.45
CA PHE A 414 13.34 12.19 -8.24
C PHE A 414 14.12 11.78 -7.00
N LYS A 415 15.43 11.99 -7.06
CA LYS A 415 16.31 11.66 -5.95
C LYS A 415 16.14 12.66 -4.80
N GLY A 416 16.20 12.17 -3.58
CA GLY A 416 16.30 12.98 -2.35
C GLY A 416 15.14 12.84 -1.40
N GLU A 417 13.87 12.90 -1.83
CA GLU A 417 12.72 12.69 -0.95
C GLU A 417 12.36 11.21 -0.85
N ILE A 418 12.18 10.72 0.38
CA ILE A 418 11.73 9.35 0.65
C ILE A 418 10.20 9.37 0.74
N VAL A 419 9.54 8.69 -0.19
CA VAL A 419 8.09 8.48 -0.14
C VAL A 419 7.82 6.98 -0.23
N ASP A 420 7.34 6.41 0.86
CA ASP A 420 6.85 5.04 0.86
C ASP A 420 5.32 5.06 0.64
N MET A 421 4.92 4.68 -0.57
CA MET A 421 3.51 4.60 -0.98
C MET A 421 2.93 3.20 -0.78
N ASP A 422 3.69 2.28 -0.16
CA ASP A 422 3.24 0.91 0.10
C ASP A 422 2.80 0.15 -1.16
N LEU A 423 3.49 0.38 -2.28
CA LEU A 423 3.09 -0.15 -3.59
C LEU A 423 3.17 -1.67 -3.70
N TYR A 424 3.93 -2.32 -2.81
CA TYR A 424 4.16 -3.77 -2.84
C TYR A 424 3.29 -4.54 -1.86
N ASP A 425 2.40 -3.86 -1.15
CA ASP A 425 1.38 -4.51 -0.34
C ASP A 425 0.34 -5.20 -1.24
N GLU A 426 -0.04 -6.41 -0.91
CA GLU A 426 -0.97 -7.20 -1.72
C GLU A 426 -2.37 -6.60 -1.83
N SER A 427 -2.78 -5.83 -0.84
CA SER A 427 -4.06 -5.14 -0.81
C SER A 427 -4.11 -3.91 -1.71
N ARG A 428 -2.96 -3.44 -2.23
CA ARG A 428 -2.89 -2.28 -3.11
C ARG A 428 -3.50 -2.56 -4.47
N SER A 429 -4.19 -1.55 -4.99
CA SER A 429 -4.85 -1.65 -6.29
C SER A 429 -4.83 -0.34 -7.07
N LEU A 430 -4.88 -0.48 -8.38
CA LEU A 430 -5.09 0.61 -9.31
C LEU A 430 -6.60 0.75 -9.54
N ILE A 431 -7.18 1.86 -9.10
CA ILE A 431 -8.62 2.12 -9.24
C ILE A 431 -8.93 2.65 -10.63
N HIS A 432 -8.18 3.66 -11.07
CA HIS A 432 -8.38 4.26 -12.39
C HIS A 432 -7.08 4.87 -12.92
N GLN A 433 -6.94 4.89 -14.26
CA GLN A 433 -5.81 5.53 -14.90
C GLN A 433 -6.21 6.07 -16.27
N GLY A 434 -5.49 7.07 -16.74
CA GLY A 434 -5.69 7.61 -18.08
C GLY A 434 -4.87 8.85 -18.34
N THR A 435 -4.86 9.25 -19.61
CA THR A 435 -4.21 10.49 -20.04
C THR A 435 -5.15 11.67 -19.81
N LEU A 436 -4.66 12.69 -19.14
CA LEU A 436 -5.35 13.96 -18.92
C LEU A 436 -4.45 15.11 -19.37
N ALA A 437 -5.04 16.15 -19.93
CA ALA A 437 -4.27 17.34 -20.26
C ALA A 437 -4.17 18.28 -19.05
N ARG A 438 -3.08 19.03 -18.96
CA ARG A 438 -2.85 20.08 -17.98
C ARG A 438 -2.30 21.33 -18.67
N ARG A 439 -2.77 22.50 -18.24
CA ARG A 439 -2.21 23.77 -18.67
C ARG A 439 -1.13 24.23 -17.69
N PRO A 440 0.08 24.63 -18.14
CA PRO A 440 1.11 25.20 -17.26
C PRO A 440 0.61 26.44 -16.54
N LYS A 441 1.14 26.73 -15.34
CA LYS A 441 0.79 27.92 -14.57
C LYS A 441 1.51 29.20 -15.07
N ASP A 442 2.62 29.03 -15.77
CA ASP A 442 3.43 30.17 -16.21
C ASP A 442 2.84 30.80 -17.45
N LEU A 443 2.43 32.07 -17.29
CA LEU A 443 1.70 32.91 -18.24
C LEU A 443 2.53 33.43 -19.41
N THR A 444 3.78 33.08 -19.52
CA THR A 444 4.66 33.57 -20.57
C THR A 444 4.73 32.55 -21.71
N LEU A 445 4.01 32.88 -22.77
CA LEU A 445 4.15 32.30 -24.11
C LEU A 445 3.60 30.88 -24.31
N TYR A 446 2.41 30.85 -24.88
CA TYR A 446 1.67 29.74 -25.46
C TYR A 446 0.73 29.00 -24.53
N ASN A 447 -0.54 28.99 -24.87
CA ASN A 447 -1.67 28.19 -24.39
C ASN A 447 -1.48 26.67 -24.67
N GLU A 448 -0.32 26.12 -24.34
CA GLU A 448 0.02 24.76 -24.68
C GLU A 448 -0.39 23.80 -23.55
N PHE A 449 -1.27 22.85 -23.89
CA PHE A 449 -1.62 21.77 -22.98
C PHE A 449 -0.52 20.70 -23.02
N HIS A 450 -0.15 20.19 -21.86
CA HIS A 450 0.72 19.05 -21.73
C HIS A 450 -0.11 17.83 -21.31
N ASP A 451 0.11 16.72 -21.98
CA ASP A 451 -0.52 15.46 -21.62
C ASP A 451 0.23 14.82 -20.46
N LEU A 452 -0.54 14.39 -19.46
CA LEU A 452 -0.08 13.70 -18.27
C LEU A 452 -0.75 12.35 -18.21
N PHE A 453 0.00 11.34 -17.82
CA PHE A 453 -0.58 10.10 -17.40
C PHE A 453 -0.91 10.19 -15.91
N VAL A 454 -2.18 10.05 -15.57
CA VAL A 454 -2.69 10.15 -14.20
C VAL A 454 -3.13 8.78 -13.74
N ALA A 455 -2.70 8.38 -12.54
CA ALA A 455 -3.08 7.12 -11.93
C ALA A 455 -3.68 7.36 -10.54
N LEU A 456 -4.86 6.82 -10.32
CA LEU A 456 -5.57 6.81 -9.05
C LEU A 456 -5.42 5.42 -8.42
N LEU A 457 -4.64 5.36 -7.35
CA LEU A 457 -4.47 4.18 -6.51
C LEU A 457 -5.48 4.19 -5.36
N ASP A 458 -5.57 3.11 -4.62
CA ASP A 458 -6.40 3.02 -3.41
C ASP A 458 -5.88 3.87 -2.24
N ASN A 459 -4.67 4.45 -2.37
CA ASN A 459 -4.04 5.27 -1.33
C ASN A 459 -3.46 6.62 -1.83
N TYR A 460 -3.11 6.75 -3.13
CA TYR A 460 -2.51 7.97 -3.70
C TYR A 460 -3.06 8.32 -5.07
N LEU A 461 -3.10 9.62 -5.38
CA LEU A 461 -3.24 10.13 -6.75
C LEU A 461 -1.85 10.52 -7.29
N LEU A 462 -1.48 9.96 -8.44
CA LEU A 462 -0.20 10.17 -9.10
C LEU A 462 -0.38 11.00 -10.38
N LEU A 463 0.45 12.01 -10.56
CA LEU A 463 0.56 12.79 -11.79
C LEU A 463 1.92 12.51 -12.41
N THR A 464 1.95 11.89 -13.59
CA THR A 464 3.18 11.48 -14.25
C THR A 464 3.26 11.95 -15.68
N ARG A 465 4.46 12.06 -16.21
CA ARG A 465 4.72 12.27 -17.63
C ARG A 465 5.35 11.00 -18.20
N GLU A 466 4.80 10.53 -19.30
CA GLU A 466 5.37 9.40 -20.01
C GLU A 466 6.62 9.81 -20.79
N ASP A 467 7.64 8.99 -20.72
CA ASP A 467 8.88 9.09 -21.46
C ASP A 467 9.20 7.72 -22.03
N VAL A 468 9.29 7.64 -23.35
CA VAL A 468 9.57 6.36 -24.05
C VAL A 468 11.06 6.30 -24.37
N HIS A 469 11.77 5.43 -23.66
CA HIS A 469 13.20 5.24 -23.87
C HIS A 469 13.48 3.80 -24.34
N HIS A 470 14.04 3.64 -25.52
CA HIS A 470 14.32 2.31 -26.11
C HIS A 470 13.14 1.33 -26.07
N GLY A 471 11.94 1.80 -26.42
CA GLY A 471 10.74 0.99 -26.41
C GLY A 471 10.15 0.68 -25.01
N THR A 472 10.79 1.17 -23.94
CA THR A 472 10.28 1.00 -22.58
C THR A 472 9.61 2.30 -22.13
N VAL A 473 8.35 2.20 -21.72
CA VAL A 473 7.60 3.34 -21.17
C VAL A 473 8.05 3.60 -19.73
N ARG A 474 8.53 4.80 -19.47
CA ARG A 474 8.86 5.30 -18.13
C ARG A 474 7.87 6.40 -17.77
N ARG A 475 7.40 6.39 -16.53
CA ARG A 475 6.48 7.39 -15.99
C ARG A 475 7.19 8.23 -14.94
N LEU A 476 7.64 9.40 -15.36
CA LEU A 476 8.29 10.34 -14.47
C LEU A 476 7.22 11.04 -13.62
N ILE A 477 7.31 10.89 -12.31
CA ILE A 477 6.42 11.58 -11.38
C ILE A 477 6.76 13.08 -11.43
N ILE A 478 5.83 13.92 -11.87
CA ILE A 478 6.06 15.36 -12.08
C ILE A 478 5.66 16.23 -10.89
N SER A 479 4.88 15.69 -9.97
CA SER A 479 4.51 16.37 -8.75
C SER A 479 4.44 15.35 -7.61
N ARG A 480 4.64 15.82 -6.39
CA ARG A 480 4.56 14.95 -5.23
C ARG A 480 3.21 14.19 -5.20
N PRO A 481 3.21 12.87 -5.02
CA PRO A 481 2.00 12.09 -4.88
C PRO A 481 1.04 12.69 -3.85
N ILE A 482 -0.25 12.66 -4.13
CA ILE A 482 -1.26 13.19 -3.20
C ILE A 482 -1.88 12.01 -2.46
N PRO A 483 -1.67 11.88 -1.13
CA PRO A 483 -2.39 10.89 -0.34
C PRO A 483 -3.90 11.16 -0.40
N LEU A 484 -4.71 10.12 -0.50
CA LEU A 484 -6.17 10.27 -0.60
C LEU A 484 -6.78 10.94 0.64
N GLU A 485 -6.14 10.83 1.80
CA GLU A 485 -6.54 11.53 3.02
C GLU A 485 -6.47 13.05 2.92
N TYR A 486 -5.61 13.54 2.02
CA TYR A 486 -5.45 14.96 1.74
C TYR A 486 -6.08 15.39 0.42
N LEU A 487 -6.60 14.45 -0.37
CA LEU A 487 -7.17 14.75 -1.67
C LEU A 487 -8.60 15.29 -1.52
N HIS A 488 -8.82 16.47 -2.05
CA HIS A 488 -10.12 17.12 -2.13
C HIS A 488 -10.51 17.38 -3.58
N LEU A 489 -11.80 17.21 -3.86
CA LEU A 489 -12.38 17.49 -5.15
C LEU A 489 -12.85 18.95 -5.23
N GLY A 490 -12.57 19.60 -6.35
CA GLY A 490 -13.08 20.91 -6.68
C GLY A 490 -14.25 20.85 -7.65
N SER A 491 -14.31 21.78 -8.62
CA SER A 491 -15.36 21.79 -9.62
C SER A 491 -15.16 20.68 -10.66
N PHE A 492 -16.26 20.02 -11.03
CA PHE A 492 -16.35 19.07 -12.14
C PHE A 492 -17.39 19.49 -13.21
N ASN A 493 -17.98 20.66 -13.06
CA ASN A 493 -19.05 21.15 -13.93
C ASN A 493 -18.65 22.39 -14.75
N ASP A 494 -17.35 22.70 -14.76
CA ASP A 494 -16.86 23.84 -15.55
C ASP A 494 -17.09 23.58 -17.04
N PRO A 495 -17.39 24.65 -17.84
CA PRO A 495 -17.65 24.52 -19.28
C PRO A 495 -16.41 23.97 -20.02
N PRO A 496 -16.61 23.28 -21.15
CA PRO A 496 -15.48 22.77 -21.92
C PRO A 496 -14.64 23.93 -22.49
N GLU A 497 -13.33 23.69 -22.54
CA GLU A 497 -12.36 24.58 -23.13
C GLU A 497 -11.84 24.02 -24.46
N ASN A 498 -11.39 24.87 -25.35
CA ASN A 498 -10.85 24.45 -26.64
C ASN A 498 -9.34 24.25 -26.57
N ARG A 499 -8.88 23.02 -26.91
CA ARG A 499 -7.48 22.66 -27.08
C ARG A 499 -7.15 22.62 -28.56
N LYS A 500 -6.03 23.29 -28.95
CA LYS A 500 -5.51 23.20 -30.32
C LYS A 500 -4.91 21.82 -30.56
N GLU A 501 -5.35 21.14 -31.62
CA GLU A 501 -4.77 19.85 -32.02
C GLU A 501 -3.40 20.10 -32.69
N ARG A 502 -2.44 19.25 -32.39
CA ARG A 502 -1.20 19.13 -33.13
C ARG A 502 -1.44 18.14 -34.25
N SER A 503 -1.37 18.58 -35.52
CA SER A 503 -1.36 17.66 -36.64
C SER A 503 0.03 17.00 -36.71
N GLU A 504 0.09 15.70 -36.54
CA GLU A 504 1.33 14.90 -36.61
C GLU A 504 1.76 14.63 -38.06
N GLU A 505 0.85 14.82 -39.04
CA GLU A 505 1.13 14.68 -40.44
C GLU A 505 1.27 16.07 -41.10
N GLY A 506 2.50 16.60 -41.05
CA GLY A 506 2.82 17.95 -41.53
C GLY A 506 2.74 18.17 -43.03
N GLY A 507 1.57 18.46 -43.55
CA GLY A 507 1.43 19.17 -44.84
C GLY A 507 1.50 20.69 -44.63
N LEU A 508 2.33 21.37 -45.39
CA LEU A 508 2.52 22.86 -45.30
C LEU A 508 1.23 23.69 -45.44
N LEU A 509 0.14 23.11 -45.90
CA LEU A 509 -1.20 23.72 -46.07
C LEU A 509 -2.13 23.54 -44.88
N GLU A 510 -1.90 22.57 -43.97
CA GLU A 510 -2.73 22.34 -42.78
C GLU A 510 -2.41 23.27 -41.61
N THR A 511 -1.24 23.90 -41.59
CA THR A 511 -0.87 24.93 -40.60
C THR A 511 -1.75 26.17 -40.64
N LEU A 512 -2.55 26.37 -41.69
CA LEU A 512 -3.42 27.50 -41.87
C LEU A 512 -4.83 27.34 -41.30
N ARG A 513 -5.23 26.13 -40.87
CA ARG A 513 -6.53 25.93 -40.19
C ARG A 513 -6.30 25.15 -38.87
N PRO A 514 -6.11 25.83 -37.75
CA PRO A 514 -5.98 25.15 -36.46
C PRO A 514 -7.27 24.40 -36.14
N SER A 515 -7.19 23.09 -36.02
CA SER A 515 -8.26 22.28 -35.49
C SER A 515 -8.30 22.45 -33.97
N TYR A 516 -9.52 22.62 -33.43
CA TYR A 516 -9.75 22.74 -31.99
C TYR A 516 -10.65 21.63 -31.52
N ARG A 517 -10.20 20.96 -30.44
CA ARG A 517 -10.97 19.91 -29.78
C ARG A 517 -11.45 20.39 -28.41
N PRO A 518 -12.72 20.15 -28.04
CA PRO A 518 -13.19 20.46 -26.70
C PRO A 518 -12.51 19.54 -25.66
N VAL A 519 -12.08 20.10 -24.54
CA VAL A 519 -11.54 19.39 -23.39
C VAL A 519 -12.31 19.83 -22.13
N TYR A 520 -12.50 18.91 -21.21
CA TYR A 520 -13.45 19.05 -20.10
C TYR A 520 -12.68 19.20 -18.79
N PRO A 521 -12.64 20.41 -18.19
CA PRO A 521 -11.88 20.66 -16.98
C PRO A 521 -12.52 20.05 -15.73
N PHE A 522 -11.68 19.64 -14.80
CA PHE A 522 -12.05 19.38 -13.42
C PHE A 522 -10.87 19.68 -12.49
N VAL A 523 -11.17 19.89 -11.22
CA VAL A 523 -10.18 20.36 -10.26
C VAL A 523 -10.03 19.37 -9.11
N VAL A 524 -8.77 19.06 -8.82
CA VAL A 524 -8.38 18.35 -7.61
C VAL A 524 -7.32 19.17 -6.86
N TYR A 525 -7.30 19.09 -5.54
CA TYR A 525 -6.32 19.83 -4.77
C TYR A 525 -5.96 19.13 -3.45
N HIS A 526 -4.79 19.46 -2.93
CA HIS A 526 -4.35 18.98 -1.63
C HIS A 526 -4.92 19.86 -0.52
N ALA A 527 -5.55 19.30 0.49
CA ALA A 527 -6.26 20.00 1.56
C ALA A 527 -5.42 21.01 2.34
N SER A 528 -4.13 20.69 2.58
CA SER A 528 -3.22 21.60 3.31
C SER A 528 -2.69 22.74 2.43
N SER A 529 -2.66 22.57 1.11
CA SER A 529 -2.06 23.49 0.14
C SER A 529 -3.00 23.81 -1.00
N LYS A 530 -4.15 24.35 -0.67
CA LYS A 530 -5.26 24.59 -1.62
C LYS A 530 -4.89 25.45 -2.82
N THR A 531 -3.90 26.31 -2.70
CA THR A 531 -3.46 27.19 -3.78
C THR A 531 -2.26 26.65 -4.55
N SER A 532 -1.23 26.17 -3.86
CA SER A 532 0.02 25.72 -4.47
C SER A 532 -0.07 24.33 -5.07
N ARG A 533 -0.82 23.42 -4.43
CA ARG A 533 -1.06 22.03 -4.90
C ARG A 533 -2.49 21.85 -5.41
N ARG A 534 -2.93 22.79 -6.29
CA ARG A 534 -4.20 22.72 -7.01
C ARG A 534 -3.92 22.40 -8.47
N TYR A 535 -4.60 21.39 -8.98
CA TYR A 535 -4.45 20.88 -10.34
C TYR A 535 -5.78 21.00 -11.08
N THR A 536 -5.80 21.76 -12.15
CA THR A 536 -6.88 21.72 -13.14
C THR A 536 -6.46 20.73 -14.20
N LEU A 537 -7.19 19.63 -14.31
CA LEU A 537 -6.98 18.55 -15.26
C LEU A 537 -8.10 18.57 -16.28
N TYR A 538 -7.80 18.20 -17.52
CA TYR A 538 -8.73 18.26 -18.62
C TYR A 538 -8.89 16.87 -19.22
N ALA A 539 -10.10 16.33 -19.16
CA ALA A 539 -10.47 15.09 -19.82
C ALA A 539 -10.76 15.34 -21.31
N ASP A 540 -10.59 14.33 -22.12
CA ASP A 540 -10.83 14.36 -23.57
C ASP A 540 -12.32 14.39 -23.93
N SER A 541 -13.18 13.95 -23.04
CA SER A 541 -14.62 13.87 -23.22
C SER A 541 -15.36 14.05 -21.90
N GLU A 542 -16.63 14.44 -21.98
CA GLU A 542 -17.53 14.51 -20.82
C GLU A 542 -17.70 13.14 -20.14
N SER A 543 -17.74 12.07 -20.94
CA SER A 543 -17.82 10.70 -20.42
C SER A 543 -16.58 10.34 -19.59
N SER A 544 -15.39 10.70 -20.08
CA SER A 544 -14.12 10.50 -19.37
C SER A 544 -14.09 11.31 -18.05
N ARG A 545 -14.52 12.59 -18.08
CA ARG A 545 -14.64 13.42 -16.87
C ARG A 545 -15.55 12.80 -15.81
N ARG A 546 -16.69 12.25 -16.22
CA ARG A 546 -17.61 11.56 -15.30
C ARG A 546 -17.02 10.29 -14.73
N LYS A 547 -16.29 9.50 -15.53
CA LYS A 547 -15.59 8.30 -15.06
C LYS A 547 -14.54 8.66 -14.00
N TRP A 548 -13.75 9.72 -14.25
CA TRP A 548 -12.80 10.24 -13.26
C TRP A 548 -13.49 10.69 -11.98
N HIS A 549 -14.62 11.40 -12.09
CA HIS A 549 -15.37 11.86 -10.93
C HIS A 549 -15.87 10.68 -10.08
N SER A 550 -16.51 9.68 -10.70
CA SER A 550 -16.99 8.48 -10.01
C SER A 550 -15.83 7.74 -9.33
N ALA A 551 -14.76 7.45 -10.07
CA ALA A 551 -13.60 6.76 -9.53
C ALA A 551 -12.96 7.48 -8.33
N LEU A 552 -12.86 8.81 -8.40
CA LEU A 552 -12.32 9.63 -7.29
C LEU A 552 -13.24 9.61 -6.07
N VAL A 553 -14.56 9.73 -6.25
CA VAL A 553 -15.53 9.67 -5.15
C VAL A 553 -15.50 8.31 -4.48
N ASP A 554 -15.50 7.23 -5.27
CA ASP A 554 -15.46 5.85 -4.78
C ASP A 554 -14.15 5.58 -4.01
N ALA A 555 -13.01 5.97 -4.58
CA ALA A 555 -11.71 5.84 -3.93
C ALA A 555 -11.65 6.56 -2.57
N LEU A 556 -12.13 7.80 -2.52
CA LEU A 556 -12.18 8.60 -1.29
C LEU A 556 -13.11 7.98 -0.25
N GLY A 557 -14.28 7.46 -0.68
CA GLY A 557 -15.22 6.77 0.18
C GLY A 557 -14.63 5.50 0.79
N ILE A 558 -14.06 4.63 -0.03
CA ILE A 558 -13.41 3.39 0.40
C ILE A 558 -12.24 3.69 1.34
N ARG A 559 -11.40 4.68 0.99
CA ARG A 559 -10.25 5.05 1.84
C ARG A 559 -10.69 5.55 3.20
N ARG A 560 -11.73 6.38 3.25
CA ARG A 560 -12.29 6.87 4.53
C ARG A 560 -12.84 5.72 5.38
N ALA A 561 -13.62 4.82 4.80
CA ALA A 561 -14.16 3.67 5.51
C ALA A 561 -13.05 2.75 6.05
N ARG A 562 -12.00 2.50 5.25
CA ARG A 562 -10.83 1.73 5.70
C ARG A 562 -10.09 2.44 6.84
N GLN A 563 -9.94 3.75 6.77
CA GLN A 563 -9.28 4.52 7.83
C GLN A 563 -10.11 4.53 9.12
N GLU A 564 -11.44 4.63 9.03
CA GLU A 564 -12.34 4.57 10.19
C GLU A 564 -12.33 3.18 10.85
N GLY A 565 -12.22 2.10 10.05
CA GLY A 565 -12.13 0.73 10.55
C GLY A 565 -10.76 0.35 11.13
N ASN A 566 -9.68 1.01 10.70
CA ASN A 566 -8.29 0.67 11.04
C ASN A 566 -7.51 1.89 11.54
N MET A 567 -7.99 2.52 12.62
CA MET A 567 -7.29 3.64 13.23
C MET A 567 -6.15 3.18 14.14
N TRP A 568 -4.95 3.71 13.94
CA TRP A 568 -3.83 3.55 14.88
C TRP A 568 -4.04 4.32 16.18
N PHE A 569 -4.64 5.51 16.06
CA PHE A 569 -5.02 6.37 17.18
C PHE A 569 -6.47 6.79 17.01
N ALA A 570 -7.34 6.30 17.89
CA ALA A 570 -8.75 6.65 17.89
C ALA A 570 -8.97 7.98 18.65
N PRO A 571 -9.60 8.98 18.02
CA PRO A 571 -9.95 10.22 18.68
C PRO A 571 -11.20 10.03 19.55
N PHE A 572 -11.05 10.26 20.84
CA PHE A 572 -12.15 10.23 21.81
C PHE A 572 -12.43 11.63 22.37
N THR A 573 -13.62 12.15 22.17
CA THR A 573 -14.02 13.47 22.67
C THR A 573 -14.25 13.42 24.17
N LEU A 574 -13.39 14.11 24.93
CA LEU A 574 -13.54 14.25 26.38
C LEU A 574 -14.54 15.33 26.75
N ASN A 575 -14.56 16.42 26.00
CA ASN A 575 -15.49 17.54 26.20
C ASN A 575 -15.64 18.34 24.90
N ASP A 576 -16.86 18.83 24.66
CA ASP A 576 -17.15 19.80 23.60
C ASP A 576 -18.25 20.79 24.10
N GLY A 577 -17.85 21.94 24.55
CA GLY A 577 -18.79 23.01 24.92
C GLY A 577 -18.60 23.66 26.28
N PHE A 578 -17.84 23.08 27.23
CA PHE A 578 -17.55 23.74 28.49
C PHE A 578 -16.57 24.91 28.32
N PHE A 579 -15.51 24.70 27.53
CA PHE A 579 -14.53 25.73 27.26
C PHE A 579 -14.98 26.57 26.08
N ARG A 580 -15.09 27.87 26.32
CA ARG A 580 -15.60 28.86 25.37
C ARG A 580 -14.65 30.02 25.20
N VAL A 581 -14.38 30.41 23.97
CA VAL A 581 -13.60 31.57 23.57
C VAL A 581 -14.51 32.61 22.91
N ILE A 582 -14.09 33.87 22.96
CA ILE A 582 -14.81 34.95 22.28
C ILE A 582 -14.87 34.70 20.80
N SER A 583 -16.05 34.76 20.24
CA SER A 583 -16.28 34.65 18.78
C SER A 583 -16.65 36.00 18.19
N PRO A 584 -16.25 36.31 16.93
CA PRO A 584 -16.69 37.53 16.23
C PRO A 584 -18.22 37.65 16.07
N ARG A 585 -18.95 36.58 16.32
CA ARG A 585 -20.43 36.53 16.22
C ARG A 585 -21.12 37.02 17.48
N ILE A 586 -20.41 37.26 18.55
CA ILE A 586 -20.99 37.66 19.84
C ILE A 586 -21.18 39.17 19.85
N PRO A 587 -22.38 39.68 20.24
CA PRO A 587 -22.59 41.10 20.49
C PRO A 587 -21.67 41.59 21.61
N TYR A 588 -21.08 42.78 21.44
CA TYR A 588 -20.11 43.39 22.37
C TYR A 588 -20.62 43.53 23.84
N ASN A 589 -21.94 43.46 24.06
CA ASN A 589 -22.57 43.58 25.36
C ASN A 589 -23.19 42.27 25.88
N SER A 590 -22.80 41.10 25.36
CA SER A 590 -23.32 39.84 25.92
C SER A 590 -22.65 39.63 27.30
N GLY A 591 -23.41 39.52 28.36
CA GLY A 591 -22.88 39.16 29.67
C GLY A 591 -22.35 37.72 29.80
N ALA A 592 -21.95 37.09 28.69
CA ALA A 592 -21.45 35.75 28.64
C ALA A 592 -20.12 35.60 29.38
N LYS A 593 -20.03 34.62 30.24
CA LYS A 593 -18.79 34.27 30.96
C LYS A 593 -17.99 33.29 30.15
N PHE A 594 -16.85 33.72 29.62
CA PHE A 594 -15.96 32.86 28.85
C PHE A 594 -14.91 32.21 29.78
N THR A 595 -14.65 30.93 29.57
CA THR A 595 -13.51 30.24 30.21
C THR A 595 -12.17 30.65 29.57
N GLY A 596 -12.22 31.26 28.40
CA GLY A 596 -11.06 31.59 27.58
C GLY A 596 -10.42 30.35 26.92
N GLN A 597 -9.36 30.60 26.19
CA GLN A 597 -8.63 29.60 25.46
C GLN A 597 -8.02 28.55 26.39
N VAL A 598 -8.13 27.26 25.99
CA VAL A 598 -7.45 26.14 26.64
C VAL A 598 -5.97 26.19 26.28
N THR A 599 -5.08 26.19 27.26
CA THR A 599 -3.63 26.37 27.06
C THR A 599 -2.81 25.15 27.43
N ALA A 600 -3.27 24.33 28.36
CA ALA A 600 -2.57 23.14 28.82
C ALA A 600 -3.54 22.06 29.33
N ALA A 601 -3.12 20.82 29.37
CA ALA A 601 -3.84 19.73 29.99
C ALA A 601 -2.89 18.74 30.66
N ALA A 602 -3.40 17.93 31.58
CA ALA A 602 -2.72 16.77 32.13
C ALA A 602 -3.73 15.70 32.55
N CYS A 603 -3.45 14.46 32.25
CA CYS A 603 -4.21 13.30 32.71
C CYS A 603 -3.49 12.66 33.90
N PHE A 604 -4.26 12.21 34.88
CA PHE A 604 -3.69 11.45 36.00
C PHE A 604 -4.75 10.53 36.65
N VAL A 605 -4.27 9.60 37.45
CA VAL A 605 -5.11 8.69 38.23
C VAL A 605 -4.93 9.02 39.70
N SER A 606 -6.01 9.15 40.42
CA SER A 606 -5.98 9.33 41.89
C SER A 606 -7.16 8.58 42.48
N MET A 607 -6.93 7.88 43.60
CA MET A 607 -7.96 7.07 44.27
C MET A 607 -8.68 6.09 43.31
N GLY A 608 -7.93 5.46 42.36
CA GLY A 608 -8.47 4.51 41.37
C GLY A 608 -9.34 5.16 40.30
N ARG A 609 -9.44 6.48 40.20
CA ARG A 609 -10.22 7.22 39.21
C ARG A 609 -9.34 8.07 38.31
N LYS A 610 -9.66 8.13 37.02
CA LYS A 610 -8.94 8.93 36.02
C LYS A 610 -9.49 10.36 35.99
N PHE A 611 -8.62 11.35 36.13
CA PHE A 611 -8.92 12.77 36.08
C PHE A 611 -8.24 13.43 34.89
N LEU A 612 -8.89 14.47 34.37
CA LEU A 612 -8.34 15.41 33.40
C LEU A 612 -8.28 16.80 34.01
N ALA A 613 -7.07 17.35 34.17
CA ALA A 613 -6.83 18.74 34.49
C ALA A 613 -6.70 19.55 33.19
N VAL A 614 -7.38 20.68 33.09
CA VAL A 614 -7.37 21.58 31.93
C VAL A 614 -7.09 23.00 32.42
N GLY A 615 -6.03 23.56 31.88
CA GLY A 615 -5.68 24.98 32.11
C GLY A 615 -6.29 25.88 31.05
N SER A 616 -6.86 26.96 31.45
CA SER A 616 -7.47 27.97 30.58
C SER A 616 -7.12 29.39 31.02
N ALA A 617 -7.59 30.38 30.29
CA ALA A 617 -7.39 31.79 30.65
C ALA A 617 -7.93 32.16 32.03
N THR A 618 -8.92 31.43 32.54
CA THR A 618 -9.57 31.75 33.82
C THR A 618 -9.10 30.87 34.98
N GLY A 619 -8.25 29.86 34.73
CA GLY A 619 -7.69 29.01 35.78
C GLY A 619 -7.57 27.56 35.38
N VAL A 620 -7.30 26.68 36.35
CA VAL A 620 -7.23 25.22 36.11
C VAL A 620 -8.51 24.56 36.57
N TYR A 621 -9.07 23.75 35.69
CA TYR A 621 -10.31 23.00 35.90
C TYR A 621 -10.02 21.51 35.96
N LEU A 622 -10.75 20.75 36.76
CA LEU A 622 -10.61 19.31 36.87
C LEU A 622 -11.95 18.63 36.60
N SER A 623 -11.91 17.58 35.87
CA SER A 623 -13.06 16.70 35.58
C SER A 623 -12.67 15.23 35.73
N LEU A 624 -13.65 14.41 36.12
CA LEU A 624 -13.51 12.95 36.11
C LEU A 624 -13.71 12.42 34.68
N VAL A 625 -12.76 11.64 34.21
CA VAL A 625 -12.85 11.00 32.90
C VAL A 625 -13.60 9.67 33.05
N SER A 626 -14.78 9.59 32.43
CA SER A 626 -15.56 8.35 32.33
C SER A 626 -15.82 8.00 30.87
N LYS A 627 -15.89 6.71 30.55
CA LYS A 627 -16.24 6.25 29.18
C LYS A 627 -17.72 6.54 28.83
N THR A 628 -18.59 6.64 29.83
CA THR A 628 -20.03 6.78 29.60
C THR A 628 -20.50 8.23 29.68
N THR A 629 -20.08 8.96 30.67
CA THR A 629 -20.48 10.38 30.88
C THR A 629 -19.31 11.15 31.47
N PRO A 630 -18.75 12.15 30.77
CA PRO A 630 -17.74 13.02 31.32
C PRO A 630 -18.31 13.77 32.55
N GLY A 631 -17.56 13.80 33.66
CA GLY A 631 -17.93 14.57 34.85
C GLY A 631 -17.94 16.09 34.57
N PRO A 632 -18.61 16.88 35.42
CA PRO A 632 -18.55 18.33 35.26
C PRO A 632 -17.15 18.85 35.59
N PHE A 633 -16.71 19.86 34.86
CA PHE A 633 -15.48 20.57 35.14
C PHE A 633 -15.68 21.48 36.34
N ARG A 634 -14.79 21.38 37.32
CA ARG A 634 -14.74 22.26 38.51
C ARG A 634 -13.42 23.00 38.55
N LYS A 635 -13.46 24.31 38.80
CA LYS A 635 -12.28 25.12 39.00
C LYS A 635 -11.59 24.71 40.31
N VAL A 636 -10.30 24.34 40.24
CA VAL A 636 -9.50 23.89 41.39
C VAL A 636 -8.40 24.85 41.75
N LEU A 637 -7.84 25.55 40.74
CA LEU A 637 -6.76 26.55 40.96
C LEU A 637 -7.08 27.85 40.21
N SER A 638 -6.67 28.95 40.78
CA SER A 638 -6.75 30.30 40.18
C SER A 638 -5.47 30.67 39.41
N CYS A 639 -4.83 29.68 38.77
CA CYS A 639 -3.67 29.87 37.94
C CYS A 639 -4.14 30.22 36.50
N PHE A 640 -3.94 31.48 36.09
CA PHE A 640 -4.42 32.00 34.81
C PHE A 640 -3.44 31.69 33.68
N ASN A 641 -3.93 31.20 32.53
CA ASN A 641 -3.10 30.86 31.34
C ASN A 641 -1.87 30.01 31.65
N PRO A 642 -1.98 28.86 32.31
CA PRO A 642 -0.82 28.00 32.49
C PRO A 642 -0.27 27.57 31.16
N THR A 643 1.02 27.74 30.91
CA THR A 643 1.64 27.45 29.61
C THR A 643 1.79 25.95 29.36
N SER A 644 2.07 25.17 30.41
CA SER A 644 2.20 23.71 30.33
C SER A 644 1.90 23.08 31.70
N MET A 645 1.38 21.86 31.67
CA MET A 645 1.11 21.06 32.88
C MET A 645 1.57 19.62 32.62
N VAL A 646 2.24 19.02 33.60
CA VAL A 646 2.67 17.63 33.55
C VAL A 646 2.36 16.93 34.88
N ALA A 647 1.62 15.83 34.79
CA ALA A 647 1.37 14.96 35.95
C ALA A 647 2.51 13.95 36.09
N ILE A 648 3.17 13.94 37.22
CA ILE A 648 4.19 12.97 37.59
C ILE A 648 3.54 12.00 38.58
N GLN A 649 2.89 11.00 38.01
CA GLN A 649 1.96 10.11 38.69
C GLN A 649 2.59 9.37 39.86
N ASP A 650 3.79 8.84 39.73
CA ASP A 650 4.48 8.01 40.71
C ASP A 650 4.86 8.80 41.98
N PHE A 651 4.99 10.11 41.83
CA PHE A 651 5.39 11.03 42.91
C PHE A 651 4.23 11.90 43.41
N ASN A 652 3.00 11.60 42.98
CA ASN A 652 1.81 12.35 43.34
C ASN A 652 1.94 13.87 43.11
N LYS A 653 2.58 14.28 41.99
CA LYS A 653 2.85 15.71 41.72
C LYS A 653 2.24 16.13 40.38
N LEU A 654 1.58 17.30 40.34
CA LEU A 654 1.27 18.06 39.14
C LEU A 654 2.23 19.25 39.08
N VAL A 655 3.05 19.29 38.04
CA VAL A 655 3.94 20.46 37.81
C VAL A 655 3.29 21.37 36.80
N ILE A 656 3.14 22.64 37.15
CA ILE A 656 2.51 23.67 36.31
C ILE A 656 3.55 24.74 35.99
N TYR A 657 3.73 25.05 34.71
CA TYR A 657 4.52 26.18 34.25
C TYR A 657 3.60 27.39 34.04
N HIS A 658 3.80 28.41 34.85
CA HIS A 658 2.97 29.60 34.90
C HIS A 658 3.82 30.82 35.25
N GLU A 659 3.63 31.94 34.55
CA GLU A 659 4.34 33.20 34.77
C GLU A 659 5.86 33.06 34.95
N SER A 660 6.50 32.32 34.04
CA SER A 660 7.93 32.04 34.05
C SER A 660 8.44 31.36 35.33
N SER A 661 7.57 30.67 36.04
CA SER A 661 7.86 29.91 37.27
C SER A 661 7.24 28.51 37.21
N LEU A 662 7.83 27.53 37.85
CA LEU A 662 7.31 26.19 38.01
C LEU A 662 6.74 25.98 39.42
N TRP A 663 5.53 25.48 39.47
CA TRP A 663 4.81 25.17 40.69
C TRP A 663 4.37 23.71 40.71
N SER A 664 4.52 23.06 41.85
CA SER A 664 4.07 21.69 42.09
C SER A 664 2.91 21.63 43.06
N TYR A 665 1.92 20.84 42.75
CA TYR A 665 0.72 20.56 43.55
C TYR A 665 0.54 19.04 43.70
N SER A 666 -0.12 18.61 44.80
CA SER A 666 -0.45 17.20 45.00
C SER A 666 -1.62 16.78 44.10
N LEU A 667 -1.48 15.71 43.35
CA LEU A 667 -2.55 15.12 42.50
C LEU A 667 -3.75 14.66 43.35
N GLU A 668 -3.46 14.06 44.50
CA GLU A 668 -4.49 13.62 45.45
C GLU A 668 -5.32 14.80 46.00
N MET A 669 -4.65 15.87 46.41
CA MET A 669 -5.33 17.07 46.91
C MET A 669 -6.18 17.73 45.82
N LEU A 670 -5.68 17.78 44.56
CA LEU A 670 -6.45 18.26 43.42
C LEU A 670 -7.72 17.43 43.22
N ALA A 671 -7.61 16.10 43.29
CA ALA A 671 -8.74 15.20 43.16
C ALA A 671 -9.77 15.43 44.29
N ARG A 672 -9.32 15.55 45.52
CA ARG A 672 -10.18 15.85 46.72
C ARG A 672 -10.90 17.21 46.61
N VAL A 673 -10.20 18.25 46.13
CA VAL A 673 -10.81 19.58 45.90
C VAL A 673 -11.87 19.50 44.81
N SER A 674 -11.62 18.80 43.73
CA SER A 674 -12.59 18.61 42.63
C SER A 674 -13.87 17.87 43.07
N GLN A 675 -13.74 17.00 44.11
CA GLN A 675 -14.85 16.28 44.69
C GLN A 675 -15.53 17.03 45.85
N GLY A 676 -15.02 18.20 46.23
CA GLY A 676 -15.55 18.97 47.37
C GLY A 676 -15.14 18.43 48.74
N GLN A 677 -14.14 17.54 48.80
CA GLN A 677 -13.62 16.95 50.05
C GLN A 677 -12.47 17.75 50.68
N ALA A 678 -11.95 18.75 49.99
CA ALA A 678 -10.91 19.64 50.45
C ALA A 678 -11.12 21.06 49.89
N SER A 679 -10.54 22.07 50.59
CA SER A 679 -10.66 23.45 50.15
C SER A 679 -9.59 23.84 49.12
N ALA A 680 -9.93 24.71 48.18
CA ALA A 680 -8.98 25.26 47.23
C ALA A 680 -7.88 26.10 47.92
N GLN A 681 -8.19 26.74 49.04
CA GLN A 681 -7.20 27.49 49.82
C GLN A 681 -6.13 26.59 50.44
N GLY A 682 -6.53 25.42 50.97
CA GLY A 682 -5.60 24.42 51.46
C GLY A 682 -4.66 23.88 50.36
N LEU A 683 -5.18 23.69 49.14
CA LEU A 683 -4.39 23.30 48.00
C LEU A 683 -3.37 24.37 47.61
N GLU A 684 -3.78 25.62 47.52
CA GLU A 684 -2.88 26.75 47.23
C GLU A 684 -1.80 26.93 48.31
N ALA A 685 -2.14 26.74 49.59
CA ALA A 685 -1.21 26.81 50.70
C ALA A 685 -0.15 25.68 50.66
N SER A 686 -0.48 24.53 50.07
CA SER A 686 0.41 23.36 49.94
C SER A 686 1.30 23.38 48.70
N ARG A 687 1.22 24.41 47.86
CA ARG A 687 2.03 24.52 46.65
C ARG A 687 3.52 24.59 46.98
N GLN A 688 4.31 23.90 46.16
CA GLN A 688 5.78 23.94 46.28
C GLN A 688 6.37 24.57 45.01
N ARG A 689 7.36 25.43 45.19
CA ARG A 689 8.11 25.99 44.10
C ARG A 689 9.11 24.96 43.56
N VAL A 690 9.20 24.83 42.27
CA VAL A 690 10.12 23.93 41.57
C VAL A 690 11.17 24.78 40.86
N GLY A 691 12.41 24.72 41.32
CA GLY A 691 13.51 25.43 40.67
C GLY A 691 13.52 26.94 40.83
N GLY A 692 14.24 27.63 39.97
CA GLY A 692 14.48 29.07 40.00
C GLY A 692 13.42 29.92 39.30
N ASP A 693 13.68 31.23 39.23
CA ASP A 693 12.86 32.22 38.51
C ASP A 693 13.24 32.31 37.02
N ARG A 694 12.38 32.96 36.25
CA ARG A 694 12.59 33.27 34.85
C ARG A 694 12.81 32.02 33.99
N VAL A 695 12.02 31.02 34.26
CA VAL A 695 11.99 29.80 33.44
C VAL A 695 11.51 30.17 32.04
N VAL A 696 12.20 29.67 31.00
CA VAL A 696 11.87 29.88 29.59
C VAL A 696 11.53 28.61 28.89
N LEU A 697 11.94 27.44 29.41
CA LEU A 697 11.73 26.15 28.85
C LEU A 697 11.58 25.13 29.99
N PHE A 698 10.67 24.18 29.80
CA PHE A 698 10.37 23.14 30.76
C PHE A 698 10.00 21.84 30.08
N ARG A 699 10.57 20.73 30.55
CA ARG A 699 10.27 19.37 30.10
C ARG A 699 10.41 18.40 31.26
N VAL A 700 9.56 17.39 31.32
CA VAL A 700 9.74 16.21 32.18
C VAL A 700 10.08 15.03 31.30
N GLY A 701 11.01 14.18 31.72
CA GLY A 701 11.41 12.99 31.02
C GLY A 701 12.13 11.99 31.93
N VAL A 702 12.33 10.80 31.42
CA VAL A 702 13.18 9.80 32.07
C VAL A 702 14.59 9.95 31.51
N PHE A 703 15.58 10.05 32.39
CA PHE A 703 16.99 10.17 32.04
C PHE A 703 17.83 9.41 33.05
N ALA A 704 18.69 8.50 32.58
CA ALA A 704 19.47 7.60 33.44
C ALA A 704 18.59 6.91 34.51
N ASP A 705 17.46 6.35 34.09
CA ASP A 705 16.44 5.66 34.90
C ASP A 705 15.82 6.48 36.04
N ARG A 706 15.91 7.80 35.93
CA ARG A 706 15.34 8.73 36.88
C ARG A 706 14.33 9.65 36.23
N THR A 707 13.29 10.02 36.96
CA THR A 707 12.35 11.05 36.53
C THR A 707 12.94 12.43 36.77
N ILE A 708 13.30 13.10 35.68
CA ILE A 708 13.99 14.40 35.72
C ILE A 708 13.08 15.50 35.18
N ILE A 709 13.11 16.63 35.87
CA ILE A 709 12.57 17.90 35.39
C ILE A 709 13.71 18.69 34.79
N PHE A 710 13.69 18.84 33.47
CA PHE A 710 14.57 19.74 32.73
C PHE A 710 13.92 21.12 32.67
N TYR A 711 14.60 22.14 33.09
CA TYR A 711 14.12 23.50 32.93
C TYR A 711 15.27 24.46 32.66
N ALA A 712 15.04 25.43 31.79
CA ALA A 712 16.02 26.45 31.48
C ALA A 712 15.61 27.79 32.05
N THR A 713 16.56 28.48 32.69
CA THR A 713 16.36 29.84 33.22
C THR A 713 17.16 30.83 32.37
N ARG A 714 16.65 32.05 32.25
CA ARG A 714 17.33 33.11 31.52
C ARG A 714 17.66 34.26 32.48
N ASN A 715 18.94 34.58 32.59
CA ASN A 715 19.41 35.69 33.44
C ASN A 715 19.19 37.05 32.72
N LEU A 716 19.51 38.15 33.45
CA LEU A 716 19.39 39.51 32.92
C LEU A 716 20.34 39.77 31.73
N LEU A 717 21.45 39.02 31.63
CA LEU A 717 22.43 39.11 30.55
C LEU A 717 22.04 38.24 29.35
N LEU A 718 20.81 37.73 29.32
CA LEU A 718 20.27 36.85 28.28
C LEU A 718 20.98 35.50 28.14
N GLN A 719 21.79 35.12 29.12
CA GLN A 719 22.33 33.75 29.15
C GLN A 719 21.25 32.79 29.59
N THR A 720 21.15 31.67 28.90
CA THR A 720 20.19 30.60 29.20
C THR A 720 20.94 29.43 29.83
N THR A 721 20.54 29.01 31.01
CA THR A 721 21.17 27.92 31.76
C THR A 721 20.16 26.79 31.93
N LEU A 722 20.55 25.58 31.59
CA LEU A 722 19.77 24.38 31.78
C LEU A 722 20.04 23.78 33.14
N HIS A 723 18.98 23.44 33.85
CA HIS A 723 18.98 22.82 35.17
C HIS A 723 18.24 21.48 35.10
N MET A 724 18.67 20.53 35.93
CA MET A 724 18.07 19.21 36.04
C MET A 724 17.74 18.89 37.49
N LEU A 725 16.45 18.61 37.74
CA LEU A 725 15.97 18.24 39.07
C LEU A 725 15.40 16.83 39.04
N GLU A 726 15.91 15.95 39.87
CA GLU A 726 15.28 14.64 40.11
C GLU A 726 14.06 14.81 41.00
N VAL A 727 12.98 14.17 40.64
CA VAL A 727 11.79 14.07 41.48
C VAL A 727 11.99 12.91 42.45
N VAL A 728 11.88 13.16 43.72
CA VAL A 728 12.15 12.18 44.81
C VAL A 728 10.93 12.02 45.68
N ASP A 729 10.70 10.80 46.15
CA ASP A 729 9.69 10.56 47.18
C ASP A 729 10.26 10.96 48.55
N PRO A 730 9.64 11.95 49.22
CA PRO A 730 10.10 12.37 50.55
C PRO A 730 10.13 11.26 51.59
N GLY A 731 9.30 10.19 51.41
CA GLY A 731 9.21 9.08 52.36
C GLY A 731 10.28 8.01 52.24
N ALA A 732 10.99 7.93 51.08
CA ALA A 732 11.88 6.80 50.77
C ALA A 732 13.24 6.80 51.51
N HIS A 733 13.63 7.88 52.15
CA HIS A 733 14.98 8.04 52.73
C HIS A 733 15.03 8.50 54.22
N ILE A 734 13.97 8.37 54.98
CA ILE A 734 13.99 8.69 56.42
C ILE A 734 14.56 7.51 57.23
N THR A 735 15.88 7.42 57.33
CA THR A 735 16.49 6.72 58.47
C THR A 735 16.28 7.60 59.69
N PRO A 736 15.61 7.15 60.77
CA PRO A 736 15.34 7.97 61.93
C PRO A 736 16.65 8.29 62.64
N ARG A 737 17.20 9.51 62.46
CA ARG A 737 18.24 10.06 63.31
C ARG A 737 17.57 10.59 64.58
N ARG A 738 18.00 10.07 65.73
CA ARG A 738 17.34 10.09 67.04
C ARG A 738 17.16 11.45 67.68
N HIS A 739 17.52 12.61 67.18
CA HIS A 739 17.52 13.86 67.92
C HIS A 739 17.25 15.20 67.19
N HIS A 740 16.70 15.16 65.92
CA HIS A 740 16.20 16.37 65.27
C HIS A 740 14.84 16.15 64.66
N PRO A 741 13.90 17.16 64.76
CA PRO A 741 12.67 17.03 63.96
C PRO A 741 13.05 16.87 62.49
N PRO A 742 12.38 15.97 61.74
CA PRO A 742 12.73 15.76 60.38
C PRO A 742 12.48 17.06 59.60
N ALA A 743 13.55 17.72 59.16
CA ALA A 743 13.41 18.69 58.08
C ALA A 743 12.72 17.97 56.91
N GLU A 744 11.62 18.52 56.41
CA GLU A 744 10.90 17.94 55.28
C GLU A 744 11.90 17.69 54.18
N ALA A 745 12.05 16.39 53.80
CA ALA A 745 12.97 16.03 52.73
C ALA A 745 12.51 16.70 51.41
N PRO A 746 13.40 17.34 50.66
CA PRO A 746 13.00 18.05 49.45
C PRO A 746 12.43 17.10 48.44
N SER A 747 11.24 17.41 47.89
CA SER A 747 10.62 16.65 46.82
C SER A 747 11.37 16.74 45.48
N PHE A 748 12.29 17.66 45.35
CA PHE A 748 13.08 17.93 44.15
C PHE A 748 14.55 18.11 44.53
N ARG A 749 15.43 17.33 43.86
CA ARG A 749 16.86 17.35 44.18
C ARG A 749 17.64 17.71 42.91
N PRO A 750 18.55 18.71 42.93
CA PRO A 750 19.46 18.95 41.84
C PRO A 750 20.31 17.68 41.56
N VAL A 751 20.38 17.30 40.27
CA VAL A 751 21.12 16.14 39.80
C VAL A 751 22.08 16.60 38.78
N PHE A 752 23.18 16.40 38.53
CA PHE A 752 24.09 16.87 37.51
C PHE A 752 24.37 18.39 37.56
N GLN A 753 25.40 18.77 36.85
CA GLN A 753 25.83 20.17 36.80
C GLN A 753 24.93 20.98 35.84
N SER A 754 24.53 22.19 36.25
CA SER A 754 23.84 23.10 35.33
C SER A 754 24.80 23.69 34.31
N PHE A 755 24.41 23.78 33.06
CA PHE A 755 25.24 24.27 31.96
C PHE A 755 24.52 25.26 31.05
N SER A 756 25.32 26.01 30.28
CA SER A 756 24.78 27.02 29.36
C SER A 756 24.33 26.39 28.06
N ILE A 757 23.14 26.80 27.57
CA ILE A 757 22.58 26.42 26.28
C ILE A 757 22.31 27.69 25.46
N PRO A 758 22.13 27.56 24.11
CA PRO A 758 21.80 28.69 23.24
C PRO A 758 20.52 29.41 23.69
N LYS A 759 20.51 30.72 23.53
CA LYS A 759 19.36 31.57 23.93
C LYS A 759 18.05 31.27 23.20
N ASP A 760 18.14 30.73 21.99
CA ASP A 760 17.06 30.38 21.08
C ASP A 760 16.62 28.91 21.22
N SER A 761 17.11 28.20 22.25
CA SER A 761 16.66 26.87 22.58
C SER A 761 15.17 26.83 22.93
N HIS A 762 14.42 25.91 22.31
CA HIS A 762 12.97 25.82 22.49
C HIS A 762 12.47 24.40 22.77
N ALA A 763 13.32 23.36 22.57
CA ALA A 763 12.99 21.99 22.93
C ALA A 763 14.18 21.23 23.50
N ILE A 764 13.88 20.31 24.39
CA ILE A 764 14.84 19.38 24.99
C ILE A 764 14.29 17.96 24.77
N THR A 765 15.10 17.09 24.20
CA THR A 765 14.80 15.66 24.04
C THR A 765 15.84 14.87 24.83
N PRO A 766 15.45 14.22 25.94
CA PRO A 766 16.35 13.32 26.66
C PRO A 766 16.62 12.08 25.81
N LEU A 767 17.88 11.74 25.68
CA LEU A 767 18.38 10.48 25.16
C LEU A 767 18.90 9.63 26.34
N ALA A 768 19.47 8.45 26.10
CA ALA A 768 19.86 7.58 27.22
C ALA A 768 20.90 8.21 28.17
N LYS A 769 21.95 8.82 27.63
CA LYS A 769 23.03 9.48 28.39
C LYS A 769 23.28 10.93 27.97
N SER A 770 22.72 11.37 26.87
CA SER A 770 22.90 12.69 26.28
C SER A 770 21.58 13.45 26.19
N LEU A 771 21.65 14.73 25.91
CA LEU A 771 20.51 15.63 25.75
C LEU A 771 20.56 16.29 24.38
N ALA A 772 19.52 16.13 23.60
CA ALA A 772 19.35 16.89 22.37
C ALA A 772 18.62 18.20 22.68
N VAL A 773 19.27 19.33 22.42
CA VAL A 773 18.71 20.67 22.57
C VAL A 773 18.47 21.27 21.20
N SER A 774 17.20 21.47 20.85
CA SER A 774 16.83 22.06 19.56
C SER A 774 16.70 23.58 19.68
N THR A 775 17.33 24.28 18.74
CA THR A 775 17.29 25.72 18.57
C THR A 775 16.48 26.07 17.30
N GLU A 776 16.34 27.35 17.00
CA GLU A 776 15.66 27.76 15.73
C GLU A 776 16.37 27.26 14.45
N LYS A 777 17.64 26.88 14.54
CA LYS A 777 18.46 26.52 13.37
C LYS A 777 19.06 25.12 13.38
N ALA A 778 19.36 24.59 14.58
CA ALA A 778 20.10 23.34 14.68
C ALA A 778 19.69 22.56 15.94
N THR A 779 19.99 21.30 15.98
CA THR A 779 19.91 20.47 17.17
C THR A 779 21.32 20.15 17.65
N MET A 780 21.58 20.41 18.93
CA MET A 780 22.87 20.22 19.60
C MET A 780 22.78 19.07 20.57
N ILE A 781 23.75 18.21 20.56
CA ILE A 781 23.87 17.08 21.52
C ILE A 781 24.83 17.48 22.62
N TYR A 782 24.37 17.39 23.85
CA TYR A 782 25.15 17.65 25.06
C TYR A 782 25.32 16.35 25.85
N ASP A 783 26.51 16.18 26.45
CA ASP A 783 26.63 15.18 27.51
C ASP A 783 25.69 15.50 28.65
N GLY A 784 24.93 14.53 29.11
CA GLY A 784 23.88 14.75 30.09
C GLY A 784 24.39 14.92 31.51
N LYS A 785 25.63 14.52 31.83
CA LYS A 785 26.25 14.64 33.15
C LYS A 785 27.15 15.86 33.24
N GLU A 786 28.01 16.05 32.27
CA GLU A 786 28.99 17.11 32.26
C GLU A 786 28.51 18.42 31.62
N GLY A 787 27.50 18.33 30.77
CA GLY A 787 26.94 19.46 30.04
C GLY A 787 27.87 20.01 28.96
N THR A 788 28.83 19.19 28.50
CA THR A 788 29.72 19.53 27.38
C THR A 788 28.98 19.31 26.05
N LEU A 789 29.22 20.19 25.07
CA LEU A 789 28.71 20.05 23.74
C LEU A 789 29.47 18.92 23.02
N LEU A 790 28.77 17.87 22.64
CA LEU A 790 29.34 16.72 21.92
C LEU A 790 29.32 16.93 20.41
N SER A 791 28.18 17.27 19.82
CA SER A 791 28.03 17.44 18.38
C SER A 791 26.81 18.32 18.00
N MET A 792 26.79 18.71 16.74
CA MET A 792 25.60 19.28 16.08
C MET A 792 25.07 18.28 15.05
N ILE A 793 23.78 18.04 15.04
CA ILE A 793 23.13 17.08 14.16
C ILE A 793 22.11 17.76 13.25
N PRO A 794 22.00 17.31 11.98
CA PRO A 794 22.85 16.36 11.25
C PRO A 794 24.26 16.90 10.99
N ASP A 795 25.26 16.04 11.08
CA ASP A 795 26.63 16.41 10.76
C ASP A 795 26.95 16.14 9.29
N PHE A 796 27.30 17.19 8.57
CA PHE A 796 27.65 17.14 7.14
C PHE A 796 29.16 17.26 6.87
N SER A 797 29.99 17.28 7.90
CA SER A 797 31.41 17.56 7.78
C SER A 797 32.17 16.59 6.89
N ASN A 798 31.74 15.32 6.85
CA ASN A 798 32.41 14.25 6.08
C ASN A 798 31.82 14.06 4.66
N GLN A 799 30.86 14.87 4.22
CA GLN A 799 30.10 14.62 2.99
C GLN A 799 30.29 15.69 1.90
N TYR A 800 31.46 16.27 1.84
CA TYR A 800 31.84 17.24 0.79
C TYR A 800 31.75 16.65 -0.62
N GLY A 801 31.00 17.32 -1.51
CA GLY A 801 30.83 16.89 -2.90
C GLY A 801 29.69 15.88 -3.15
N ASN A 802 29.01 15.38 -2.12
CA ASN A 802 27.84 14.53 -2.27
C ASN A 802 26.58 15.39 -2.53
N LEU A 803 26.10 15.42 -3.78
CA LEU A 803 24.97 16.25 -4.19
C LEU A 803 23.70 16.01 -3.34
N PRO A 804 23.30 14.76 -3.02
CA PRO A 804 22.19 14.51 -2.10
C PRO A 804 22.40 15.15 -0.71
N ALA A 805 23.59 15.05 -0.15
CA ALA A 805 23.89 15.65 1.15
C ALA A 805 23.85 17.18 1.13
N VAL A 806 24.34 17.81 0.07
CA VAL A 806 24.25 19.27 -0.10
C VAL A 806 22.78 19.72 -0.19
N THR A 807 21.95 18.98 -0.92
CA THR A 807 20.52 19.26 -1.02
C THR A 807 19.81 19.10 0.32
N LEU A 808 20.13 18.03 1.05
CA LEU A 808 19.60 17.80 2.39
C LEU A 808 20.01 18.90 3.37
N LYS A 809 21.30 19.30 3.36
CA LYS A 809 21.81 20.39 4.21
C LYS A 809 21.05 21.69 3.97
N SER A 810 20.89 22.10 2.71
CA SER A 810 20.12 23.31 2.37
C SER A 810 18.70 23.29 2.91
N ARG A 811 18.06 22.10 2.94
CA ARG A 811 16.73 21.94 3.52
C ARG A 811 16.73 21.98 5.04
N CYS A 812 17.72 21.34 5.70
CA CYS A 812 17.89 21.43 7.14
C CYS A 812 18.09 22.89 7.59
N ASP A 813 18.90 23.64 6.85
CA ASP A 813 19.20 25.05 7.16
C ASP A 813 17.96 25.97 7.04
N THR A 814 16.95 25.57 6.27
CA THR A 814 15.70 26.33 6.06
C THR A 814 14.54 25.87 6.95
N SER A 815 14.63 24.70 7.56
CA SER A 815 13.58 24.09 8.38
C SER A 815 13.92 24.23 9.88
N ARG A 816 12.89 24.37 10.70
CA ARG A 816 13.05 24.49 12.15
C ARG A 816 13.06 23.11 12.81
N PRO A 817 14.12 22.72 13.53
CA PRO A 817 14.15 21.46 14.27
C PRO A 817 13.13 21.47 15.41
N LEU A 818 12.39 20.40 15.58
CA LEU A 818 11.42 20.20 16.66
C LEU A 818 11.97 19.26 17.74
N GLY A 819 12.86 18.33 17.34
CA GLY A 819 13.47 17.38 18.27
C GLY A 819 14.02 16.15 17.55
N VAL A 820 14.28 15.10 18.30
CA VAL A 820 14.87 13.85 17.82
C VAL A 820 14.07 12.65 18.30
N VAL A 821 13.93 11.65 17.46
CA VAL A 821 13.27 10.37 17.77
C VAL A 821 14.25 9.24 17.48
N ARG A 822 14.30 8.28 18.37
CA ARG A 822 15.04 7.04 18.15
C ARG A 822 14.23 6.09 17.28
N CYS A 823 14.78 5.64 16.15
CA CYS A 823 14.14 4.67 15.27
C CYS A 823 14.63 3.24 15.53
N THR A 824 15.94 3.07 15.66
CA THR A 824 16.58 1.78 15.97
C THR A 824 17.79 2.04 16.87
N SER A 825 18.54 1.00 17.20
CA SER A 825 19.84 1.15 17.89
C SER A 825 20.84 2.00 17.11
N GLU A 826 20.78 1.96 15.77
CA GLU A 826 21.76 2.56 14.86
C GLU A 826 21.25 3.84 14.18
N GLU A 827 19.96 4.17 14.30
CA GLU A 827 19.34 5.22 13.51
C GLU A 827 18.43 6.13 14.34
N LEU A 828 18.60 7.44 14.17
CA LEU A 828 17.77 8.48 14.73
C LEU A 828 17.03 9.23 13.62
N LEU A 829 15.88 9.79 13.93
CA LEU A 829 15.12 10.70 13.08
C LEU A 829 15.15 12.08 13.69
N VAL A 830 15.81 13.03 13.04
CA VAL A 830 15.71 14.46 13.39
C VAL A 830 14.41 14.98 12.79
N VAL A 831 13.54 15.48 13.65
CA VAL A 831 12.20 15.97 13.29
C VAL A 831 12.26 17.48 13.12
N TYR A 832 11.94 17.94 11.92
CA TYR A 832 11.77 19.36 11.61
C TYR A 832 10.30 19.68 11.41
N ASP A 833 9.99 20.95 11.29
CA ASP A 833 8.62 21.43 11.09
C ASP A 833 8.05 21.03 9.70
N GLU A 834 8.88 20.90 8.66
CA GLU A 834 8.44 20.53 7.30
C GLU A 834 8.90 19.15 6.86
N MET A 835 9.89 18.58 7.55
CA MET A 835 10.50 17.33 7.14
C MET A 835 11.11 16.55 8.30
N GLY A 836 11.52 15.31 8.01
CA GLY A 836 12.35 14.48 8.89
C GLY A 836 13.58 13.96 8.13
N CYS A 837 14.69 13.89 8.82
CA CYS A 837 15.91 13.34 8.24
C CYS A 837 16.48 12.25 9.15
N TYR A 838 16.76 11.09 8.52
CA TYR A 838 17.41 10.01 9.23
C TYR A 838 18.90 10.26 9.33
N ILE A 839 19.42 10.03 10.50
CA ILE A 839 20.85 10.11 10.78
C ILE A 839 21.32 8.81 11.43
N THR A 840 22.61 8.53 11.29
CA THR A 840 23.25 7.45 12.02
C THR A 840 23.40 7.84 13.51
N ARG A 841 23.73 6.89 14.36
CA ARG A 841 24.07 7.13 15.77
C ARG A 841 25.21 8.15 15.95
N HIS A 842 26.05 8.32 14.94
CA HIS A 842 27.16 9.28 14.94
C HIS A 842 26.76 10.69 14.45
N GLY A 843 25.48 10.90 14.11
CA GLY A 843 24.97 12.19 13.66
C GLY A 843 25.06 12.43 12.15
N GLU A 844 25.67 11.54 11.38
CA GLU A 844 25.79 11.67 9.92
C GLU A 844 24.47 11.36 9.20
N PRO A 845 24.19 12.03 8.07
CA PRO A 845 23.01 11.72 7.27
C PRO A 845 22.96 10.25 6.85
N GLY A 846 21.90 9.58 7.26
CA GLY A 846 21.58 8.19 6.89
C GLY A 846 20.86 8.09 5.56
N ARG A 847 20.47 6.87 5.19
CA ARG A 847 19.59 6.57 4.03
C ARG A 847 19.97 7.30 2.75
N LYS A 848 21.29 7.34 2.44
CA LYS A 848 21.85 8.04 1.28
C LYS A 848 21.46 9.52 1.21
N ALA A 849 21.38 10.18 2.37
CA ALA A 849 20.99 11.58 2.52
C ALA A 849 19.58 11.88 1.98
N GLY A 850 18.69 10.91 2.05
CA GLY A 850 17.27 11.10 1.78
C GLY A 850 16.54 11.73 2.98
N PHE A 851 15.44 12.42 2.70
CA PHE A 851 14.60 13.03 3.73
C PHE A 851 13.12 12.66 3.53
N LEU A 852 12.40 12.63 4.64
CA LEU A 852 10.93 12.55 4.64
C LEU A 852 10.36 13.96 4.58
N ARG A 853 9.29 14.17 3.84
CA ARG A 853 8.57 15.43 3.88
C ARG A 853 7.18 15.22 4.45
N TRP A 854 6.79 16.11 5.35
CA TRP A 854 5.44 16.13 5.89
C TRP A 854 4.45 16.71 4.87
N GLU A 855 3.18 16.32 4.93
CA GLU A 855 2.14 16.89 4.10
C GLU A 855 1.71 18.27 4.60
N THR A 856 1.95 18.51 5.89
CA THR A 856 1.63 19.78 6.56
C THR A 856 2.80 20.22 7.44
N ARG A 857 2.94 21.53 7.64
CA ARG A 857 3.95 22.06 8.54
C ARG A 857 3.58 21.74 9.99
N ALA A 858 4.42 20.95 10.66
CA ALA A 858 4.22 20.55 12.04
C ALA A 858 4.59 21.67 13.01
N THR A 859 3.76 21.89 14.00
CA THR A 859 4.02 22.80 15.13
C THR A 859 4.62 22.07 16.33
N SER A 860 4.33 20.78 16.45
CA SER A 860 4.80 19.88 17.50
C SER A 860 4.72 18.44 17.05
N TYR A 861 5.37 17.54 17.77
CA TYR A 861 5.31 16.11 17.52
C TYR A 861 5.27 15.28 18.80
N ILE A 862 4.82 14.05 18.68
CA ILE A 862 4.90 13.01 19.71
C ILE A 862 5.42 11.73 19.10
N HIS A 863 6.26 11.02 19.82
CA HIS A 863 6.65 9.66 19.49
C HIS A 863 5.90 8.66 20.37
N ARG A 864 5.35 7.62 19.76
CA ARG A 864 4.67 6.49 20.41
C ARG A 864 5.01 5.21 19.67
N ASP A 865 5.74 4.32 20.31
CA ASP A 865 6.17 3.06 19.75
C ASP A 865 6.77 3.26 18.34
N ASP A 866 6.29 2.57 17.31
CA ASP A 866 6.77 2.72 15.94
C ASP A 866 6.20 3.93 15.19
N HIS A 867 5.47 4.82 15.86
CA HIS A 867 4.77 5.93 15.22
C HIS A 867 5.20 7.30 15.73
N ILE A 868 5.28 8.24 14.79
CA ILE A 868 5.37 9.67 15.08
C ILE A 868 4.05 10.34 14.69
N LEU A 869 3.52 11.12 15.62
CA LEU A 869 2.36 11.99 15.41
C LEU A 869 2.86 13.42 15.23
N LEU A 870 2.55 14.01 14.09
CA LEU A 870 2.92 15.38 13.74
C LEU A 870 1.67 16.26 13.79
N PHE A 871 1.71 17.32 14.57
CA PHE A 871 0.56 18.19 14.79
C PHE A 871 0.71 19.48 13.98
N SER A 872 -0.26 19.77 13.17
CA SER A 872 -0.45 21.07 12.51
C SER A 872 -1.77 21.69 12.95
N THR A 873 -2.07 22.90 12.53
CA THR A 873 -3.32 23.58 12.90
C THR A 873 -4.58 22.91 12.34
N ARG A 874 -4.44 22.05 11.32
CA ARG A 874 -5.59 21.42 10.65
C ARG A 874 -5.54 19.90 10.59
N PHE A 875 -4.37 19.32 10.78
CA PHE A 875 -4.18 17.89 10.62
C PHE A 875 -3.24 17.33 11.70
N ILE A 876 -3.52 16.13 12.13
CA ILE A 876 -2.58 15.27 12.83
C ILE A 876 -2.18 14.18 11.86
N GLU A 877 -0.92 14.13 11.52
CA GLU A 877 -0.33 13.20 10.59
C GLU A 877 0.39 12.11 11.36
N VAL A 878 -0.02 10.86 11.22
CA VAL A 878 0.60 9.71 11.89
C VAL A 878 1.46 8.97 10.86
N ARG A 879 2.74 8.80 11.16
CA ARG A 879 3.69 8.07 10.32
C ARG A 879 4.43 6.99 11.08
N ASN A 880 4.74 5.92 10.38
CA ASN A 880 5.67 4.93 10.89
C ASN A 880 7.10 5.50 10.83
N ILE A 881 7.87 5.36 11.94
CA ILE A 881 9.21 5.94 12.05
C ILE A 881 10.27 5.17 11.25
N HIS A 882 10.03 3.89 10.94
CA HIS A 882 11.01 3.05 10.27
C HIS A 882 11.09 3.29 8.76
N ASN A 883 9.95 3.52 8.12
CA ASN A 883 9.87 3.71 6.67
C ASN A 883 9.33 5.09 6.27
N GLY A 884 8.83 5.89 7.21
CA GLY A 884 8.25 7.19 6.95
C GLY A 884 6.85 7.15 6.34
N ARG A 885 6.23 5.96 6.25
CA ARG A 885 4.91 5.76 5.65
C ARG A 885 3.83 6.52 6.41
N LEU A 886 2.98 7.20 5.66
CA LEU A 886 1.77 7.81 6.19
C LEU A 886 0.74 6.71 6.48
N VAL A 887 0.32 6.56 7.74
CA VAL A 887 -0.59 5.48 8.15
C VAL A 887 -1.98 6.01 8.54
N GLN A 888 -2.06 7.23 9.05
CA GLN A 888 -3.33 7.84 9.44
C GLN A 888 -3.26 9.37 9.38
N VAL A 889 -4.38 10.00 9.05
CA VAL A 889 -4.56 11.45 9.11
C VAL A 889 -5.84 11.76 9.87
N ILE A 890 -5.75 12.64 10.87
CA ILE A 890 -6.91 13.12 11.63
C ILE A 890 -7.10 14.59 11.30
N GLU A 891 -8.22 14.93 10.69
CA GLU A 891 -8.57 16.32 10.35
C GLU A 891 -9.25 17.01 11.52
N GLY A 892 -8.92 18.29 11.74
CA GLY A 892 -9.53 19.17 12.72
C GLY A 892 -9.33 20.63 12.35
N ARG A 893 -9.77 21.53 13.22
CA ARG A 893 -9.54 22.98 13.07
C ARG A 893 -8.87 23.50 14.33
N ASP A 894 -7.87 24.37 14.16
CA ASP A 894 -7.12 24.97 15.26
C ASP A 894 -6.57 23.93 16.25
N ILE A 895 -6.02 22.84 15.70
CA ILE A 895 -5.47 21.74 16.49
C ILE A 895 -4.24 22.23 17.26
N ARG A 896 -4.21 21.96 18.56
CA ARG A 896 -3.08 22.22 19.44
C ARG A 896 -2.86 21.05 20.36
N LEU A 897 -1.61 20.62 20.49
CA LEU A 897 -1.22 19.62 21.46
C LEU A 897 -1.20 20.23 22.86
N LEU A 898 -1.96 19.67 23.79
CA LEU A 898 -2.02 20.11 25.19
C LEU A 898 -1.18 19.25 26.12
N HIS A 899 -1.16 17.94 25.88
CA HIS A 899 -0.50 16.99 26.76
C HIS A 899 0.01 15.79 25.97
N SER A 900 1.25 15.46 26.15
CA SER A 900 1.86 14.26 25.58
C SER A 900 2.26 13.23 26.64
N GLY A 901 2.21 13.58 27.92
CA GLY A 901 2.87 12.84 28.98
C GLY A 901 4.41 12.84 28.81
N TYR A 902 5.08 12.12 29.68
CA TYR A 902 6.53 11.88 29.58
C TYR A 902 6.87 10.39 29.40
N ARG A 903 5.87 9.50 29.48
CA ARG A 903 5.97 8.06 29.20
C ARG A 903 5.21 7.72 27.92
N SER A 904 5.61 6.62 27.25
CA SER A 904 4.92 6.11 26.07
C SER A 904 3.46 5.73 26.35
N THR A 905 3.15 5.29 27.56
CA THR A 905 1.81 4.89 28.01
C THR A 905 0.88 6.05 28.38
N ASP A 906 1.41 7.27 28.48
CA ASP A 906 0.61 8.42 28.88
C ASP A 906 -0.38 8.82 27.79
N SER A 907 -1.55 9.31 28.21
CA SER A 907 -2.59 9.77 27.31
C SER A 907 -2.13 10.99 26.49
N ILE A 908 -2.48 11.01 25.21
CA ILE A 908 -2.29 12.17 24.34
C ILE A 908 -3.57 13.01 24.36
N VAL A 909 -3.48 14.27 24.70
CA VAL A 909 -4.63 15.20 24.73
C VAL A 909 -4.37 16.37 23.80
N VAL A 910 -5.32 16.60 22.92
CA VAL A 910 -5.32 17.72 21.98
C VAL A 910 -6.58 18.56 22.17
N VAL A 911 -6.50 19.81 21.77
CA VAL A 911 -7.67 20.68 21.64
C VAL A 911 -7.87 21.03 20.18
N MET A 912 -9.12 21.10 19.76
CA MET A 912 -9.55 21.51 18.44
C MET A 912 -10.69 22.53 18.58
N LYS A 913 -10.95 23.30 17.53
CA LYS A 913 -12.17 24.09 17.47
C LYS A 913 -13.39 23.15 17.54
N GLY A 914 -14.29 23.40 18.45
CA GLY A 914 -15.50 22.62 18.61
C GLY A 914 -16.58 22.96 17.60
N ASP A 915 -17.68 22.23 17.66
CA ASP A 915 -18.77 22.34 16.69
C ASP A 915 -19.75 23.49 17.02
N LYS A 916 -19.71 24.03 18.25
CA LYS A 916 -20.58 25.10 18.71
C LYS A 916 -19.92 26.47 18.50
N ASP A 917 -20.62 27.37 17.84
CA ASP A 917 -20.23 28.76 17.64
C ASP A 917 -21.51 29.59 17.73
N ASP A 918 -21.94 29.89 18.97
CA ASP A 918 -23.24 30.46 19.31
C ASP A 918 -23.06 31.73 20.18
N ALA A 919 -24.14 32.19 20.75
CA ALA A 919 -24.16 33.37 21.63
C ALA A 919 -23.31 33.23 22.92
N GLU A 920 -22.95 31.98 23.27
CA GLU A 920 -22.08 31.67 24.41
C GLU A 920 -20.59 31.59 24.00
N GLY A 921 -20.27 31.79 22.71
CA GLY A 921 -18.92 31.76 22.17
C GLY A 921 -18.61 30.52 21.35
N ALA A 922 -17.42 30.54 20.77
CA ALA A 922 -16.91 29.37 20.05
C ALA A 922 -16.39 28.32 21.04
N SER A 923 -16.83 27.09 20.88
CA SER A 923 -16.37 25.98 21.73
C SER A 923 -14.98 25.50 21.35
N GLU A 924 -14.24 25.07 22.34
CA GLU A 924 -13.01 24.29 22.21
C GLU A 924 -13.30 22.85 22.63
N LYS A 925 -13.02 21.93 21.69
CA LYS A 925 -13.23 20.49 21.83
C LYS A 925 -11.94 19.85 22.33
N ILE A 926 -11.99 19.18 23.47
CA ILE A 926 -10.87 18.42 24.02
C ILE A 926 -10.97 16.98 23.58
N VAL A 927 -9.95 16.47 22.94
CA VAL A 927 -9.90 15.13 22.37
C VAL A 927 -8.70 14.37 22.93
N GLN A 928 -8.93 13.16 23.38
CA GLN A 928 -7.90 12.19 23.72
C GLN A 928 -7.64 11.29 22.52
N LEU A 929 -6.37 11.11 22.17
CA LEU A 929 -5.96 10.11 21.19
C LEU A 929 -5.56 8.84 21.93
N THR A 930 -6.25 7.76 21.64
CA THR A 930 -6.02 6.46 22.29
C THR A 930 -5.45 5.49 21.29
N PRO A 931 -4.28 4.88 21.54
CA PRO A 931 -3.77 3.80 20.70
C PRO A 931 -4.77 2.66 20.65
N THR A 932 -5.00 2.11 19.45
CA THR A 932 -5.85 0.93 19.26
C THR A 932 -5.00 -0.32 19.29
N SER A 933 -5.43 -1.33 20.05
CA SER A 933 -4.68 -2.59 20.20
C SER A 933 -5.04 -3.66 19.18
N GLU A 934 -6.13 -3.47 18.45
CA GLU A 934 -6.69 -4.44 17.51
C GLU A 934 -6.67 -3.84 16.11
N LEU A 935 -5.56 -4.01 15.42
CA LEU A 935 -5.51 -3.80 13.99
C LEU A 935 -5.45 -5.19 13.36
N ASP A 936 -6.53 -5.56 12.69
CA ASP A 936 -6.54 -6.67 11.73
C ASP A 936 -5.71 -6.27 10.51
N THR A 937 -4.40 -6.11 10.69
CA THR A 937 -3.47 -6.00 9.59
C THR A 937 -2.77 -7.33 9.43
N PRO A 938 -3.10 -8.14 8.43
CA PRO A 938 -2.31 -9.31 8.13
C PRO A 938 -0.90 -8.83 7.72
N GLY A 939 0.09 -9.13 8.50
CA GLY A 939 1.47 -9.08 8.06
C GLY A 939 2.43 -8.07 8.66
N ILE A 940 2.02 -7.23 9.62
CA ILE A 940 3.02 -6.49 10.42
C ILE A 940 3.21 -7.27 11.71
N SER A 941 4.11 -8.26 11.69
CA SER A 941 4.63 -8.82 12.91
C SER A 941 5.19 -7.66 13.73
N ARG A 942 4.65 -7.47 14.92
CA ARG A 942 5.28 -6.68 15.97
C ARG A 942 6.64 -7.33 16.22
N LEU A 943 7.66 -6.83 15.60
CA LEU A 943 9.00 -6.99 16.13
C LEU A 943 8.96 -6.28 17.47
N SER A 944 8.74 -7.06 18.53
CA SER A 944 8.92 -6.60 19.90
C SER A 944 10.39 -6.21 20.01
N SER A 945 10.66 -4.91 19.92
CA SER A 945 11.95 -4.36 20.29
C SER A 945 12.07 -4.39 21.82
N ALA A 946 12.20 -5.59 22.37
CA ALA A 946 12.89 -5.76 23.63
C ALA A 946 14.40 -5.74 23.31
N GLU A 947 14.92 -4.59 22.86
CA GLU A 947 16.34 -4.38 22.71
C GLU A 947 16.86 -3.67 23.94
N ASP A 948 17.90 -4.30 24.48
CA ASP A 948 18.72 -3.92 25.62
C ASP A 948 19.09 -2.42 25.62
N PRO A 949 18.80 -1.67 26.67
CA PRO A 949 19.17 -0.24 26.76
C PRO A 949 20.68 0.02 26.73
N SER A 950 21.50 -1.00 26.81
CA SER A 950 22.95 -0.88 26.89
C SER A 950 23.67 -0.43 25.61
N VAL A 951 23.01 -0.44 24.47
CA VAL A 951 23.62 -0.16 23.15
C VAL A 951 23.88 1.34 22.90
N TRP A 952 23.34 2.24 23.71
CA TRP A 952 23.52 3.70 23.57
C TRP A 952 24.67 4.28 24.34
N ASP A 953 25.47 3.42 24.97
CA ASP A 953 26.65 3.83 25.75
C ASP A 953 27.79 4.41 24.89
N GLU A 954 27.68 4.31 23.56
CA GLU A 954 28.74 4.70 22.61
C GLU A 954 28.74 6.20 22.19
N TRP A 955 27.72 7.00 22.55
CA TRP A 955 27.81 8.46 22.38
C TRP A 955 28.85 9.10 23.29
N ASP A 956 29.32 8.38 24.28
CA ASP A 956 30.38 8.82 25.19
C ASP A 956 31.81 8.78 24.57
N MET A 957 31.95 8.32 23.32
CA MET A 957 33.25 8.14 22.64
C MET A 957 33.49 9.09 21.45
N ILE A 958 32.66 10.14 21.30
CA ILE A 958 32.93 11.16 20.28
C ILE A 958 33.63 12.35 20.90
#